data_c10420f3490b4a20ee9c308bb0a26dea
#
_entry.id   c10420f3490b4a20ee9c308bb0a26dea
#
_cell.length_a   1.000
_cell.length_b   1.000
_cell.length_c   1.000
_cell.angle_alpha   90.00
_cell.angle_beta   90.00
_cell.angle_gamma   90.00
#
_symmetry.space_group_name_H-M   'P 1'
#
loop_
_entity.id
_entity.type
_entity.pdbx_description
1 polymer ?
#
loop_
_entity_poly.entity_id
_entity_poly.type
_entity_poly.pdbx_seq_one_letter_code
_entity_poly.pdbx_strand_id
1 'polypeptide(L)'
;MPHYKSLVMHAMRVVAFIAAAIPFFCAFDVATGTSFVSSQAVAQGVVRDIRVVGNRRVEPETVRSYLQFSVGDAYDAGKVDRSLKALFQTGLFADVRIDRESSGVVITVVENPVISQVAFEGNSEVDTPTLTTEVQLKPRSVYTRARALADAQRILDVYRRQGRFAASVEPKLIELDQNRVNLVFEINEGAATKVQKITFVGNRAFSDSQLRDIISTTQSGWFDFLKGTNVYDPDRSNLDKELLRQYYLKNGYADVRVITGNAELDRGGSGFFVTYTIDEGELYTFGDVRIESALPSIQPENFRGDLLTTSGQIYNASYIDKSIEKLTLQVSEQGFPFARVRPRADRNEASRTISLTYTIDEGQRVYIERINVIGNLRTKDHVIRREFRLVEGDAFNPLMVEAAKKRLQGLGFFKAVEVKRRAGAAADRVVLDVELVEQPTGELSFGAGYSTSEGVIGDVSVTERNLLGNGQFLRLKLSGSLDRFQVDLSFTEPRFLDRNLAAGFDLFYKDVNALSTSSYKSRKEGGSLRLGFPISENIWLNTNYTLSYDDLYQIDATTASRAVVEAKGAALTSAIGTAITYDTRNHPKNPNRGIYLQVGADFAGVGGDVQYVRLQGEGRGYYPITEKITFVGRVVGGQIEGWGGQDVRLLDLYYKGGETVRGFDKSGIGPRDSITTDALGGKTFWASTAEIRFPLPFIPDELGMSGAVFADAGSVFGAGKLATSLNNANNACVTRLRAQGVCLVDSDIIRTSIGAGILWNSPLGPLRLDYAYALTKDDFDKTQMIRFGASTKF
;
A
#
# COMPACT_ATOMS: atom_id res chain seq x y z
N MET A 1 -42.88 -16.14 16.93
CA MET A 1 -43.20 -15.24 18.06
C MET A 1 -43.93 -15.93 19.23
N PRO A 2 -43.50 -17.10 19.70
CA PRO A 2 -44.00 -17.60 21.00
C PRO A 2 -42.92 -17.67 22.10
N HIS A 3 -41.65 -17.49 21.79
CA HIS A 3 -40.58 -17.63 22.81
C HIS A 3 -40.21 -16.36 23.59
N TYR A 4 -40.71 -15.19 23.18
CA TYR A 4 -40.43 -13.93 23.89
C TYR A 4 -41.32 -13.68 25.11
N LYS A 5 -42.49 -14.30 25.17
CA LYS A 5 -43.42 -14.18 26.34
C LYS A 5 -43.02 -15.04 27.53
N SER A 6 -42.25 -16.08 27.34
CA SER A 6 -41.78 -16.97 28.41
C SER A 6 -40.64 -16.35 29.25
N LEU A 7 -39.78 -15.56 28.66
CA LEU A 7 -38.62 -14.97 29.35
C LEU A 7 -39.02 -13.80 30.26
N VAL A 8 -40.03 -13.01 29.85
CA VAL A 8 -40.53 -11.87 30.63
C VAL A 8 -41.32 -12.33 31.85
N MET A 9 -42.03 -13.45 31.74
CA MET A 9 -42.77 -14.00 32.89
C MET A 9 -41.86 -14.68 33.93
N HIS A 10 -40.70 -15.19 33.56
CA HIS A 10 -39.74 -15.72 34.53
C HIS A 10 -38.96 -14.61 35.26
N ALA A 11 -38.67 -13.51 34.61
CA ALA A 11 -38.06 -12.36 35.27
C ALA A 11 -38.98 -11.67 36.27
N MET A 12 -40.27 -11.59 35.99
CA MET A 12 -41.28 -11.04 36.95
C MET A 12 -41.56 -11.97 38.13
N ARG A 13 -41.36 -13.29 37.98
CA ARG A 13 -41.55 -14.23 39.12
C ARG A 13 -40.38 -14.20 40.11
N VAL A 14 -39.17 -13.91 39.67
CA VAL A 14 -38.01 -13.79 40.56
C VAL A 14 -38.04 -12.48 41.36
N VAL A 15 -38.50 -11.39 40.75
CA VAL A 15 -38.67 -10.09 41.47
C VAL A 15 -39.81 -10.14 42.48
N ALA A 16 -40.90 -10.90 42.22
CA ALA A 16 -41.97 -11.08 43.14
C ALA A 16 -41.62 -11.97 44.38
N PHE A 17 -40.64 -12.86 44.25
CA PHE A 17 -40.19 -13.73 45.34
C PHE A 17 -39.24 -13.04 46.34
N ILE A 18 -38.51 -12.02 45.88
CA ILE A 18 -37.61 -11.22 46.75
C ILE A 18 -38.39 -10.14 47.52
N ALA A 19 -39.53 -9.66 47.00
CA ALA A 19 -40.38 -8.68 47.67
C ALA A 19 -41.31 -9.29 48.75
N ALA A 20 -41.49 -10.62 48.77
CA ALA A 20 -42.37 -11.32 49.73
C ALA A 20 -41.65 -11.89 50.96
N ALA A 21 -40.30 -11.78 51.04
CA ALA A 21 -39.51 -12.32 52.16
C ALA A 21 -39.09 -11.30 53.22
N ILE A 22 -39.52 -10.05 53.13
CA ILE A 22 -39.14 -8.99 54.08
C ILE A 22 -40.19 -8.63 55.13
N PRO A 23 -41.48 -9.02 55.07
CA PRO A 23 -42.40 -8.67 56.16
C PRO A 23 -42.56 -9.73 57.27
N PHE A 24 -41.69 -10.74 57.41
CA PHE A 24 -41.97 -11.81 58.43
C PHE A 24 -40.98 -11.78 59.61
N PHE A 25 -40.24 -10.69 59.85
CA PHE A 25 -39.30 -10.57 60.97
C PHE A 25 -39.62 -9.39 61.95
N CYS A 26 -40.82 -8.76 61.88
CA CYS A 26 -41.22 -7.70 62.81
C CYS A 26 -42.61 -7.91 63.40
N ALA A 27 -42.93 -9.13 63.76
CA ALA A 27 -44.22 -9.37 64.50
C ALA A 27 -44.08 -10.47 65.57
N PHE A 28 -43.13 -10.27 66.49
CA PHE A 28 -43.15 -10.97 67.78
C PHE A 28 -42.35 -10.10 68.76
N ASP A 29 -43.05 -9.20 69.42
CA ASP A 29 -42.89 -8.73 70.83
C ASP A 29 -43.81 -7.57 71.10
N VAL A 30 -45.06 -7.88 71.30
CA VAL A 30 -45.99 -7.00 72.07
C VAL A 30 -46.66 -7.91 73.11
N ALA A 31 -45.99 -8.04 74.22
CA ALA A 31 -46.67 -8.20 75.56
C ALA A 31 -45.57 -8.35 76.62
N THR A 32 -45.19 -7.27 77.26
CA THR A 32 -45.14 -7.12 78.74
C THR A 32 -44.23 -5.93 79.06
N GLY A 33 -44.78 -5.03 79.81
CA GLY A 33 -44.01 -4.23 80.76
C GLY A 33 -43.69 -2.79 80.35
N THR A 34 -44.54 -1.92 80.75
CA THR A 34 -44.33 -0.51 80.97
C THR A 34 -42.96 -0.21 81.55
N SER A 35 -42.12 0.44 80.79
CA SER A 35 -41.04 1.32 81.29
C SER A 35 -40.86 2.51 80.36
N PHE A 36 -41.24 3.66 80.88
CA PHE A 36 -40.93 4.95 80.30
C PHE A 36 -39.40 5.09 80.27
N VAL A 37 -38.81 4.81 79.15
CA VAL A 37 -37.44 5.36 78.83
C VAL A 37 -37.68 6.64 78.11
N SER A 38 -37.49 7.74 78.80
CA SER A 38 -37.34 9.06 78.19
C SER A 38 -36.20 8.98 77.15
N SER A 39 -36.53 9.08 75.89
CA SER A 39 -35.57 9.39 74.89
C SER A 39 -34.95 10.74 75.25
N GLN A 40 -33.76 10.73 75.80
CA GLN A 40 -32.92 11.91 75.79
C GLN A 40 -32.80 12.25 74.33
N ALA A 41 -33.49 13.29 73.88
CA ALA A 41 -33.11 14.02 72.69
C ALA A 41 -31.66 14.47 72.94
N VAL A 42 -30.71 13.80 72.27
CA VAL A 42 -29.37 14.31 72.20
C VAL A 42 -29.55 15.68 71.59
N ALA A 43 -29.32 16.70 72.36
CA ALA A 43 -29.42 18.07 71.94
C ALA A 43 -28.44 18.20 70.77
N GLN A 44 -28.97 18.17 69.55
CA GLN A 44 -28.19 18.48 68.39
C GLN A 44 -27.65 19.89 68.54
N GLY A 45 -26.37 20.01 68.96
CA GLY A 45 -25.77 21.33 69.18
C GLY A 45 -25.70 22.08 67.86
N VAL A 46 -26.08 23.32 67.90
CA VAL A 46 -26.00 24.26 66.77
C VAL A 46 -24.55 24.50 66.40
N VAL A 47 -24.20 24.47 65.14
CA VAL A 47 -22.87 24.81 64.60
C VAL A 47 -22.68 26.32 64.81
N ARG A 48 -21.84 26.69 65.79
CA ARG A 48 -21.62 28.10 66.14
C ARG A 48 -20.50 28.74 65.32
N ASP A 49 -19.50 27.96 64.91
CA ASP A 49 -18.36 28.39 64.11
C ASP A 49 -17.89 27.25 63.20
N ILE A 50 -17.35 27.59 62.06
CA ILE A 50 -16.72 26.66 61.10
C ILE A 50 -15.33 27.12 60.82
N ARG A 51 -14.33 26.43 61.41
CA ARG A 51 -12.94 26.73 61.25
C ARG A 51 -12.28 25.71 60.26
N VAL A 52 -11.59 26.25 59.26
CA VAL A 52 -10.79 25.45 58.32
C VAL A 52 -9.33 25.52 58.72
N VAL A 53 -8.67 24.37 58.81
CA VAL A 53 -7.26 24.26 59.26
C VAL A 53 -6.51 23.35 58.27
N GLY A 54 -5.25 23.67 58.03
CA GLY A 54 -4.37 22.87 57.15
C GLY A 54 -4.41 23.30 55.67
N ASN A 55 -5.31 24.22 55.32
CA ASN A 55 -5.32 24.81 53.99
C ASN A 55 -4.10 25.75 53.79
N ARG A 56 -3.46 25.67 52.61
CA ARG A 56 -2.32 26.50 52.23
C ARG A 56 -2.59 27.34 50.99
N ARG A 57 -3.19 26.74 49.97
CA ARG A 57 -3.50 27.33 48.67
C ARG A 57 -4.99 27.54 48.46
N VAL A 58 -5.79 26.64 49.01
CA VAL A 58 -7.25 26.71 48.88
C VAL A 58 -7.75 27.65 49.96
N GLU A 59 -8.49 28.70 49.61
CA GLU A 59 -9.09 29.64 50.53
C GLU A 59 -10.12 28.96 51.43
N PRO A 60 -10.20 29.33 52.75
CA PRO A 60 -11.17 28.76 53.66
C PRO A 60 -12.61 28.84 53.14
N GLU A 61 -12.95 29.90 52.42
CA GLU A 61 -14.27 30.13 51.85
C GLU A 61 -14.59 29.11 50.75
N THR A 62 -13.61 28.72 49.97
CA THR A 62 -13.74 27.65 48.97
C THR A 62 -14.10 26.33 49.66
N VAL A 63 -13.45 25.97 50.77
CA VAL A 63 -13.78 24.75 51.51
C VAL A 63 -15.21 24.85 52.07
N ARG A 64 -15.57 26.02 52.61
CA ARG A 64 -16.93 26.26 53.15
C ARG A 64 -18.02 26.13 52.08
N SER A 65 -17.78 26.55 50.89
CA SER A 65 -18.76 26.50 49.78
C SER A 65 -19.22 25.08 49.40
N TYR A 66 -18.41 24.06 49.69
CA TYR A 66 -18.75 22.66 49.45
C TYR A 66 -19.50 21.98 50.60
N LEU A 67 -19.69 22.70 51.77
CA LEU A 67 -20.40 22.15 52.90
C LEU A 67 -21.91 22.16 52.68
N GLN A 68 -22.57 21.12 53.17
CA GLN A 68 -24.04 20.99 53.14
C GLN A 68 -24.69 21.55 54.43
N PHE A 69 -23.92 22.29 55.22
CA PHE A 69 -24.35 22.93 56.44
C PHE A 69 -23.62 24.28 56.66
N SER A 70 -24.25 25.19 57.37
CA SER A 70 -23.73 26.55 57.64
C SER A 70 -23.74 26.84 59.13
N VAL A 71 -23.08 27.97 59.50
CA VAL A 71 -23.17 28.50 60.89
C VAL A 71 -24.63 28.82 61.21
N GLY A 72 -25.13 28.29 62.34
CA GLY A 72 -26.50 28.39 62.73
C GLY A 72 -27.35 27.11 62.49
N ASP A 73 -26.88 26.15 61.64
CA ASP A 73 -27.54 24.89 61.42
C ASP A 73 -27.38 23.93 62.61
N ALA A 74 -28.32 23.01 62.72
CA ALA A 74 -28.18 21.88 63.63
C ALA A 74 -27.13 20.90 63.09
N TYR A 75 -26.24 20.42 63.96
CA TYR A 75 -25.25 19.44 63.57
C TYR A 75 -25.90 18.13 63.17
N ASP A 76 -25.78 17.77 61.88
CA ASP A 76 -26.32 16.54 61.31
C ASP A 76 -25.20 15.72 60.74
N ALA A 77 -24.98 14.51 61.23
CA ALA A 77 -23.96 13.59 60.75
C ALA A 77 -24.14 13.22 59.29
N GLY A 78 -25.37 13.19 58.78
CA GLY A 78 -25.65 12.94 57.38
C GLY A 78 -25.21 14.10 56.44
N LYS A 79 -25.41 15.35 56.92
CA LYS A 79 -24.88 16.52 56.19
C LYS A 79 -23.35 16.58 56.23
N VAL A 80 -22.74 16.18 57.35
CA VAL A 80 -21.27 16.09 57.49
C VAL A 80 -20.70 15.06 56.50
N ASP A 81 -21.25 13.87 56.43
CA ASP A 81 -20.82 12.83 55.49
C ASP A 81 -20.95 13.28 54.04
N ARG A 82 -22.08 13.93 53.69
CA ARG A 82 -22.24 14.49 52.32
C ARG A 82 -21.25 15.59 52.05
N SER A 83 -20.95 16.46 53.01
CA SER A 83 -19.94 17.52 52.86
C SER A 83 -18.54 16.95 52.73
N LEU A 84 -18.21 15.91 53.49
CA LEU A 84 -16.95 15.17 53.38
C LEU A 84 -16.78 14.59 51.99
N LYS A 85 -17.82 13.91 51.49
CA LYS A 85 -17.83 13.34 50.13
C LYS A 85 -17.70 14.41 49.05
N ALA A 86 -18.42 15.55 49.22
CA ALA A 86 -18.32 16.67 48.28
C ALA A 86 -16.91 17.24 48.21
N LEU A 87 -16.25 17.43 49.37
CA LEU A 87 -14.87 17.90 49.43
C LEU A 87 -13.88 16.93 48.77
N PHE A 88 -13.99 15.61 49.02
CA PHE A 88 -13.16 14.61 48.36
C PHE A 88 -13.39 14.57 46.85
N GLN A 89 -14.63 14.72 46.38
CA GLN A 89 -14.96 14.71 44.96
C GLN A 89 -14.34 15.86 44.19
N THR A 90 -13.97 16.97 44.85
CA THR A 90 -13.25 18.07 44.19
C THR A 90 -11.87 17.67 43.72
N GLY A 91 -11.28 16.63 44.32
CA GLY A 91 -9.90 16.22 44.10
C GLY A 91 -8.84 17.21 44.60
N LEU A 92 -9.24 18.26 45.32
CA LEU A 92 -8.32 19.27 45.87
C LEU A 92 -7.58 18.77 47.12
N PHE A 93 -8.13 17.83 47.83
CA PHE A 93 -7.67 17.38 49.14
C PHE A 93 -7.25 15.92 49.14
N ALA A 94 -6.12 15.64 49.76
CA ALA A 94 -5.61 14.27 50.00
C ALA A 94 -6.29 13.65 51.22
N ASP A 95 -6.59 14.46 52.25
CA ASP A 95 -7.33 14.05 53.42
C ASP A 95 -8.25 15.21 53.88
N VAL A 96 -9.41 14.86 54.37
CA VAL A 96 -10.39 15.79 54.97
C VAL A 96 -10.97 15.14 56.22
N ARG A 97 -10.91 15.85 57.36
CA ARG A 97 -11.55 15.46 58.59
C ARG A 97 -12.49 16.55 59.03
N ILE A 98 -13.64 16.19 59.48
CA ILE A 98 -14.63 17.12 59.99
C ILE A 98 -14.94 16.70 61.45
N ASP A 99 -14.29 17.43 62.38
CA ASP A 99 -14.40 17.12 63.81
C ASP A 99 -15.29 18.13 64.50
N ARG A 100 -16.07 17.69 65.50
CA ARG A 100 -16.88 18.53 66.32
C ARG A 100 -16.10 18.94 67.56
N GLU A 101 -15.94 20.22 67.77
CA GLU A 101 -15.39 20.81 68.99
C GLU A 101 -16.50 21.45 69.82
N SER A 102 -16.22 21.76 71.09
CA SER A 102 -17.15 22.38 72.02
C SER A 102 -17.69 23.74 71.54
N SER A 103 -16.98 24.44 70.67
CA SER A 103 -17.33 25.78 70.12
C SER A 103 -17.84 25.74 68.66
N GLY A 104 -17.76 24.64 67.93
CA GLY A 104 -18.08 24.61 66.50
C GLY A 104 -17.65 23.34 65.79
N VAL A 105 -17.34 23.48 64.51
CA VAL A 105 -16.85 22.39 63.62
C VAL A 105 -15.49 22.80 63.09
N VAL A 106 -14.52 21.92 63.24
CA VAL A 106 -13.19 22.08 62.67
C VAL A 106 -13.03 21.15 61.46
N ILE A 107 -12.70 21.73 60.34
CA ILE A 107 -12.42 21.01 59.08
C ILE A 107 -10.93 21.04 58.87
N THR A 108 -10.29 19.89 59.09
CA THR A 108 -8.86 19.74 58.82
C THR A 108 -8.71 19.19 57.42
N VAL A 109 -8.00 19.93 56.56
CA VAL A 109 -7.74 19.55 55.19
C VAL A 109 -6.27 19.36 54.94
N VAL A 110 -5.95 18.34 54.14
CA VAL A 110 -4.62 18.16 53.57
C VAL A 110 -4.74 18.33 52.06
N GLU A 111 -4.13 19.39 51.53
CA GLU A 111 -4.26 19.68 50.12
C GLU A 111 -3.44 18.72 49.25
N ASN A 112 -4.00 18.26 48.16
CA ASN A 112 -3.26 17.58 47.13
C ASN A 112 -2.22 18.48 46.48
N PRO A 113 -1.01 17.97 46.23
CA PRO A 113 0.06 18.77 45.62
C PRO A 113 -0.26 19.13 44.16
N VAL A 114 0.37 20.21 43.70
CA VAL A 114 0.29 20.65 42.31
C VAL A 114 1.47 20.12 41.53
N ILE A 115 1.18 19.59 40.34
CA ILE A 115 2.20 19.05 39.44
C ILE A 115 2.99 20.23 38.85
N SER A 116 4.29 20.21 39.08
CA SER A 116 5.25 21.15 38.49
C SER A 116 5.67 20.72 37.11
N GLN A 117 5.98 19.43 36.98
CA GLN A 117 6.41 18.81 35.73
C GLN A 117 5.92 17.38 35.67
N VAL A 118 5.61 16.93 34.43
CA VAL A 118 5.40 15.52 34.11
C VAL A 118 6.57 15.04 33.25
N ALA A 119 7.21 13.96 33.68
CA ALA A 119 8.36 13.37 33.02
C ALA A 119 8.11 11.86 32.78
N PHE A 120 8.78 11.32 31.78
CA PHE A 120 8.76 9.91 31.45
C PHE A 120 10.20 9.40 31.45
N GLU A 121 10.43 8.28 32.09
CA GLU A 121 11.75 7.63 32.18
C GLU A 121 11.66 6.20 31.71
N GLY A 122 12.63 5.74 30.90
CA GLY A 122 12.67 4.38 30.37
C GLY A 122 11.90 4.18 29.07
N ASN A 123 11.35 5.24 28.45
CA ASN A 123 10.62 5.20 27.19
C ASN A 123 11.56 5.39 25.98
N SER A 124 12.23 4.32 25.55
CA SER A 124 13.15 4.33 24.41
C SER A 124 12.45 4.04 23.08
N GLU A 125 11.38 3.27 23.11
CA GLU A 125 10.64 2.81 21.90
C GLU A 125 9.44 3.71 21.58
N VAL A 126 8.85 4.35 22.60
CA VAL A 126 7.77 5.31 22.40
C VAL A 126 8.28 6.71 22.74
N ASP A 127 8.15 7.61 21.81
CA ASP A 127 8.62 8.98 22.00
C ASP A 127 7.80 9.75 23.06
N THR A 128 8.47 10.63 23.78
CA THR A 128 7.88 11.47 24.83
C THR A 128 6.70 12.33 24.34
N PRO A 129 6.72 12.94 23.13
CA PRO A 129 5.56 13.65 22.59
C PRO A 129 4.30 12.80 22.50
N THR A 130 4.41 11.56 22.03
CA THR A 130 3.29 10.61 21.96
C THR A 130 2.71 10.33 23.35
N LEU A 131 3.55 10.00 24.34
CA LEU A 131 3.11 9.77 25.71
C LEU A 131 2.46 11.00 26.34
N THR A 132 3.00 12.18 26.05
CA THR A 132 2.47 13.46 26.58
C THR A 132 1.05 13.75 26.08
N THR A 133 0.69 13.30 24.88
CA THR A 133 -0.67 13.49 24.34
C THR A 133 -1.69 12.55 24.99
N GLU A 134 -1.27 11.39 25.45
CA GLU A 134 -2.14 10.37 26.04
C GLU A 134 -2.44 10.63 27.52
N VAL A 135 -1.55 11.29 28.28
CA VAL A 135 -1.77 11.57 29.70
C VAL A 135 -2.65 12.80 29.89
N GLN A 136 -3.53 12.74 30.89
CA GLN A 136 -4.42 13.85 31.25
C GLN A 136 -3.80 14.80 32.28
N LEU A 137 -2.94 14.27 33.16
CA LEU A 137 -2.22 15.10 34.14
C LEU A 137 -1.15 15.92 33.42
N LYS A 138 -1.26 17.23 33.59
CA LYS A 138 -0.34 18.22 32.96
C LYS A 138 0.27 19.13 34.04
N PRO A 139 1.37 19.81 33.74
CA PRO A 139 1.90 20.84 34.60
C PRO A 139 0.83 21.84 35.06
N ARG A 140 0.83 22.21 36.30
CA ARG A 140 -0.13 23.09 37.00
C ARG A 140 -1.48 22.43 37.35
N SER A 141 -1.69 21.15 37.03
CA SER A 141 -2.87 20.41 37.49
C SER A 141 -2.65 19.88 38.93
N VAL A 142 -3.76 19.61 39.62
CA VAL A 142 -3.72 19.01 40.95
C VAL A 142 -3.50 17.51 40.80
N TYR A 143 -2.48 17.01 41.50
CA TYR A 143 -2.20 15.58 41.53
C TYR A 143 -3.23 14.82 42.36
N THR A 144 -3.72 13.70 41.84
CA THR A 144 -4.40 12.67 42.63
C THR A 144 -3.87 11.30 42.23
N ARG A 145 -3.70 10.43 43.23
CA ARG A 145 -3.21 9.07 42.97
C ARG A 145 -4.08 8.31 41.96
N ALA A 146 -5.39 8.48 42.01
CA ALA A 146 -6.32 7.84 41.09
C ALA A 146 -6.10 8.26 39.62
N ARG A 147 -5.88 9.59 39.40
CA ARG A 147 -5.59 10.10 38.04
C ARG A 147 -4.22 9.65 37.53
N ALA A 148 -3.21 9.61 38.40
CA ALA A 148 -1.88 9.13 38.01
C ALA A 148 -1.91 7.65 37.62
N LEU A 149 -2.64 6.81 38.35
CA LEU A 149 -2.84 5.40 37.99
C LEU A 149 -3.64 5.24 36.69
N ALA A 150 -4.65 6.09 36.47
CA ALA A 150 -5.38 6.10 35.20
C ALA A 150 -4.49 6.49 34.01
N ASP A 151 -3.61 7.47 34.21
CA ASP A 151 -2.62 7.87 33.18
C ASP A 151 -1.59 6.76 32.96
N ALA A 152 -1.09 6.12 34.02
CA ALA A 152 -0.22 4.96 33.88
C ALA A 152 -0.88 3.83 33.06
N GLN A 153 -2.20 3.61 33.27
CA GLN A 153 -2.94 2.64 32.47
C GLN A 153 -3.04 3.05 30.99
N ARG A 154 -3.26 4.35 30.68
CA ARG A 154 -3.25 4.85 29.30
C ARG A 154 -1.89 4.64 28.63
N ILE A 155 -0.81 4.92 29.36
CA ILE A 155 0.54 4.66 28.88
C ILE A 155 0.73 3.15 28.59
N LEU A 156 0.30 2.29 29.50
CA LEU A 156 0.34 0.84 29.29
C LEU A 156 -0.46 0.42 28.06
N ASP A 157 -1.60 1.03 27.79
CA ASP A 157 -2.41 0.72 26.61
C ASP A 157 -1.72 1.17 25.32
N VAL A 158 -0.90 2.24 25.34
CA VAL A 158 -0.03 2.60 24.20
C VAL A 158 0.98 1.50 23.93
N TYR A 159 1.68 1.02 24.97
CA TYR A 159 2.66 -0.05 24.85
C TYR A 159 2.03 -1.37 24.38
N ARG A 160 0.84 -1.69 24.88
CA ARG A 160 0.08 -2.89 24.46
C ARG A 160 -0.31 -2.82 22.98
N ARG A 161 -0.74 -1.65 22.49
CA ARG A 161 -1.01 -1.43 21.05
C ARG A 161 0.23 -1.63 20.19
N GLN A 162 1.41 -1.38 20.74
CA GLN A 162 2.70 -1.68 20.10
C GLN A 162 3.20 -3.11 20.37
N GLY A 163 2.35 -3.96 21.00
CA GLY A 163 2.66 -5.36 21.26
C GLY A 163 3.61 -5.60 22.42
N ARG A 164 3.79 -4.63 23.31
CA ARG A 164 4.64 -4.77 24.52
C ARG A 164 3.77 -5.06 25.74
N PHE A 165 3.28 -6.29 25.83
CA PHE A 165 2.37 -6.71 26.90
C PHE A 165 3.08 -6.91 28.25
N ALA A 166 4.39 -7.05 28.26
CA ALA A 166 5.22 -7.13 29.47
C ALA A 166 5.62 -5.76 30.01
N ALA A 167 5.16 -4.67 29.39
CA ALA A 167 5.45 -3.33 29.86
C ALA A 167 4.84 -3.08 31.25
N SER A 168 5.54 -2.36 32.10
CA SER A 168 5.04 -1.85 33.38
C SER A 168 5.29 -0.35 33.48
N VAL A 169 4.35 0.35 34.13
CA VAL A 169 4.43 1.79 34.33
C VAL A 169 4.07 2.11 35.75
N GLU A 170 5.00 2.77 36.46
CA GLU A 170 4.82 3.17 37.84
C GLU A 170 4.92 4.69 37.96
N PRO A 171 3.88 5.38 38.46
CA PRO A 171 3.93 6.79 38.73
C PRO A 171 4.73 7.04 40.03
N LYS A 172 5.81 7.79 39.95
CA LYS A 172 6.63 8.24 41.09
C LYS A 172 6.46 9.72 41.30
N LEU A 173 6.48 10.10 42.57
CA LEU A 173 6.41 11.50 43.00
C LEU A 173 7.75 11.96 43.57
N ILE A 174 8.21 13.08 43.08
CA ILE A 174 9.34 13.83 43.65
C ILE A 174 8.76 15.07 44.29
N GLU A 175 8.79 15.11 45.61
CA GLU A 175 8.28 16.23 46.39
C GLU A 175 9.17 17.46 46.23
N LEU A 176 8.54 18.62 46.12
CA LEU A 176 9.17 19.93 46.00
C LEU A 176 8.60 20.87 47.07
N ASP A 177 9.29 21.96 47.34
CA ASP A 177 8.79 23.01 48.22
C ASP A 177 7.41 23.55 47.77
N GLN A 178 6.66 24.11 48.72
CA GLN A 178 5.34 24.76 48.51
C GLN A 178 4.25 23.80 48.03
N ASN A 179 4.20 22.56 48.51
CA ASN A 179 3.24 21.55 48.18
C ASN A 179 3.12 21.29 46.65
N ARG A 180 4.30 21.23 45.98
CA ARG A 180 4.45 20.91 44.58
C ARG A 180 5.12 19.55 44.43
N VAL A 181 4.87 18.89 43.28
CA VAL A 181 5.47 17.60 42.95
C VAL A 181 5.86 17.56 41.50
N ASN A 182 6.94 16.86 41.20
CA ASN A 182 7.18 16.35 39.85
C ASN A 182 6.61 14.93 39.78
N LEU A 183 5.77 14.67 38.76
CA LEU A 183 5.25 13.34 38.46
C LEU A 183 6.14 12.69 37.41
N VAL A 184 6.77 11.59 37.78
CA VAL A 184 7.61 10.80 36.87
C VAL A 184 6.94 9.47 36.66
N PHE A 185 6.67 9.15 35.38
CA PHE A 185 6.25 7.79 35.00
C PHE A 185 7.49 6.98 34.67
N GLU A 186 7.85 6.08 35.58
CA GLU A 186 8.92 5.11 35.35
C GLU A 186 8.38 3.95 34.53
N ILE A 187 8.93 3.77 33.34
CA ILE A 187 8.46 2.83 32.35
C ILE A 187 9.52 1.75 32.15
N ASN A 188 9.09 0.52 32.31
CA ASN A 188 9.85 -0.64 31.85
C ASN A 188 9.12 -1.20 30.62
N GLU A 189 9.67 -0.97 29.44
CA GLU A 189 9.00 -1.30 28.18
C GLU A 189 8.87 -2.81 27.93
N GLY A 190 9.70 -3.61 28.58
CA GLY A 190 9.75 -5.05 28.34
C GLY A 190 10.12 -5.41 26.90
N ALA A 191 10.20 -6.68 26.58
CA ALA A 191 10.37 -7.14 25.20
C ALA A 191 9.05 -7.12 24.43
N ALA A 192 9.11 -6.92 23.11
CA ALA A 192 7.95 -7.07 22.25
C ALA A 192 7.45 -8.53 22.30
N THR A 193 6.16 -8.70 22.57
CA THR A 193 5.54 -10.03 22.70
C THR A 193 5.12 -10.52 21.33
N LYS A 194 5.81 -11.52 20.81
CA LYS A 194 5.64 -12.04 19.46
C LYS A 194 4.53 -13.07 19.38
N VAL A 195 3.96 -13.25 18.20
CA VAL A 195 3.02 -14.33 17.89
C VAL A 195 3.82 -15.60 17.59
N GLN A 196 3.79 -16.57 18.47
CA GLN A 196 4.53 -17.82 18.30
C GLN A 196 3.85 -18.77 17.33
N LYS A 197 2.52 -18.87 17.40
CA LYS A 197 1.75 -19.77 16.54
C LYS A 197 0.36 -19.20 16.27
N ILE A 198 -0.08 -19.39 15.02
CA ILE A 198 -1.45 -19.10 14.57
C ILE A 198 -2.08 -20.42 14.16
N THR A 199 -3.24 -20.72 14.74
CA THR A 199 -4.00 -21.96 14.51
C THR A 199 -5.41 -21.62 14.07
N PHE A 200 -5.93 -22.39 13.14
CA PHE A 200 -7.32 -22.26 12.70
C PHE A 200 -8.10 -23.50 13.14
N VAL A 201 -9.35 -23.31 13.54
CA VAL A 201 -10.25 -24.39 13.95
C VAL A 201 -11.54 -24.26 13.17
N GLY A 202 -11.99 -25.38 12.56
CA GLY A 202 -13.19 -25.42 11.74
C GLY A 202 -12.96 -25.21 10.25
N ASN A 203 -11.75 -24.85 9.83
CA ASN A 203 -11.34 -24.66 8.43
C ASN A 203 -11.17 -26.02 7.72
N ARG A 204 -12.17 -26.47 7.00
CA ARG A 204 -12.14 -27.71 6.20
C ARG A 204 -11.82 -27.46 4.73
N ALA A 205 -12.29 -26.32 4.21
CA ALA A 205 -12.16 -25.96 2.80
C ALA A 205 -10.78 -25.41 2.44
N PHE A 206 -10.14 -24.73 3.38
CA PHE A 206 -8.84 -24.09 3.16
C PHE A 206 -7.84 -24.57 4.23
N SER A 207 -6.61 -24.77 3.81
CA SER A 207 -5.55 -25.17 4.73
C SER A 207 -5.10 -24.02 5.62
N ASP A 208 -4.52 -24.33 6.78
CA ASP A 208 -3.93 -23.32 7.69
C ASP A 208 -2.89 -22.43 7.00
N SER A 209 -2.15 -22.96 6.03
CA SER A 209 -1.16 -22.17 5.30
C SER A 209 -1.83 -21.14 4.39
N GLN A 210 -2.91 -21.51 3.69
CA GLN A 210 -3.67 -20.57 2.86
C GLN A 210 -4.29 -19.46 3.70
N LEU A 211 -4.88 -19.80 4.85
CA LEU A 211 -5.49 -18.81 5.73
C LEU A 211 -4.46 -17.90 6.40
N ARG A 212 -3.26 -18.43 6.73
CA ARG A 212 -2.16 -17.59 7.21
C ARG A 212 -1.66 -16.57 6.20
N ASP A 213 -1.71 -16.89 4.92
CA ASP A 213 -1.32 -15.96 3.84
C ASP A 213 -2.33 -14.81 3.64
N ILE A 214 -3.56 -14.97 4.14
CA ILE A 214 -4.63 -13.97 4.01
C ILE A 214 -4.61 -12.95 5.13
N ILE A 215 -4.23 -13.37 6.34
CA ILE A 215 -4.22 -12.52 7.51
C ILE A 215 -2.99 -11.61 7.55
N SER A 216 -3.12 -10.48 8.22
CA SER A 216 -2.05 -9.50 8.38
C SER A 216 -1.05 -9.87 9.49
N THR A 217 -1.51 -10.63 10.50
CA THR A 217 -0.67 -11.10 11.60
C THR A 217 0.20 -12.27 11.13
N THR A 218 1.52 -12.20 11.39
CA THR A 218 2.46 -13.25 11.01
C THR A 218 3.03 -13.98 12.22
N GLN A 219 3.43 -15.25 12.05
CA GLN A 219 4.12 -16.03 13.07
C GLN A 219 5.59 -15.64 13.17
N SER A 220 6.16 -15.78 14.37
CA SER A 220 7.61 -15.66 14.60
C SER A 220 8.39 -16.74 13.88
N GLY A 221 9.52 -16.37 13.30
CA GLY A 221 10.41 -17.28 12.56
C GLY A 221 11.84 -16.76 12.48
N TRP A 222 12.67 -17.48 11.77
CA TRP A 222 14.11 -17.18 11.62
C TRP A 222 14.42 -15.80 11.02
N PHE A 223 13.45 -15.21 10.31
CA PHE A 223 13.60 -13.92 9.62
C PHE A 223 12.84 -12.79 10.32
N ASP A 224 12.62 -12.89 11.61
CA ASP A 224 11.87 -11.93 12.41
C ASP A 224 12.41 -10.49 12.35
N PHE A 225 13.72 -10.34 12.13
CA PHE A 225 14.37 -9.04 12.03
C PHE A 225 13.92 -8.22 10.79
N LEU A 226 13.27 -8.88 9.83
CA LEU A 226 12.70 -8.22 8.63
C LEU A 226 11.18 -7.99 8.74
N LYS A 227 10.53 -8.44 9.84
CA LYS A 227 9.06 -8.43 9.98
C LYS A 227 8.64 -7.56 11.16
N GLY A 228 7.78 -6.56 10.92
CA GLY A 228 7.11 -5.80 11.97
C GLY A 228 5.74 -6.35 12.36
N THR A 229 5.22 -7.38 11.65
CA THR A 229 3.85 -7.90 11.77
C THR A 229 3.73 -9.14 12.66
N ASN A 230 4.85 -9.64 13.19
CA ASN A 230 4.92 -10.78 14.09
C ASN A 230 4.66 -10.43 15.58
N VAL A 231 4.41 -9.17 15.88
CA VAL A 231 4.01 -8.68 17.20
C VAL A 231 2.50 -8.73 17.31
N TYR A 232 1.96 -9.24 18.42
CA TYR A 232 0.50 -9.31 18.59
C TYR A 232 -0.11 -7.92 18.77
N ASP A 233 -1.16 -7.65 18.02
CA ASP A 233 -1.95 -6.43 18.05
C ASP A 233 -3.44 -6.80 18.00
N PRO A 234 -4.25 -6.42 19.00
CA PRO A 234 -5.68 -6.72 19.03
C PRO A 234 -6.48 -6.12 17.86
N ASP A 235 -6.12 -4.91 17.42
CA ASP A 235 -6.79 -4.25 16.30
C ASP A 235 -6.50 -4.97 14.98
N ARG A 236 -5.25 -5.42 14.81
CA ARG A 236 -4.87 -6.26 13.68
C ARG A 236 -5.59 -7.60 13.70
N SER A 237 -5.76 -8.22 14.87
CA SER A 237 -6.53 -9.46 14.99
C SER A 237 -8.01 -9.27 14.59
N ASN A 238 -8.60 -8.12 14.84
CA ASN A 238 -9.94 -7.79 14.33
C ASN A 238 -9.97 -7.61 12.82
N LEU A 239 -8.96 -6.97 12.25
CA LEU A 239 -8.78 -6.89 10.80
C LEU A 239 -8.63 -8.28 10.18
N ASP A 240 -7.84 -9.15 10.80
CA ASP A 240 -7.63 -10.52 10.33
C ASP A 240 -8.92 -11.33 10.26
N LYS A 241 -9.81 -11.19 11.25
CA LYS A 241 -11.14 -11.82 11.21
C LYS A 241 -11.96 -11.36 10.00
N GLU A 242 -11.89 -10.06 9.67
CA GLU A 242 -12.61 -9.52 8.51
C GLU A 242 -11.96 -9.98 7.19
N LEU A 243 -10.62 -10.04 7.11
CA LEU A 243 -9.91 -10.58 5.95
C LEU A 243 -10.27 -12.04 5.69
N LEU A 244 -10.30 -12.86 6.75
CA LEU A 244 -10.74 -14.25 6.65
C LEU A 244 -12.19 -14.33 6.15
N ARG A 245 -13.10 -13.57 6.74
CA ARG A 245 -14.52 -13.53 6.32
C ARG A 245 -14.64 -13.15 4.84
N GLN A 246 -13.95 -12.11 4.40
CA GLN A 246 -13.98 -11.69 3.00
C GLN A 246 -13.38 -12.73 2.05
N TYR A 247 -12.35 -13.45 2.50
CA TYR A 247 -11.76 -14.51 1.70
C TYR A 247 -12.76 -15.66 1.46
N TYR A 248 -13.43 -16.12 2.50
CA TYR A 248 -14.48 -17.14 2.38
C TYR A 248 -15.66 -16.67 1.52
N LEU A 249 -16.13 -15.44 1.67
CA LEU A 249 -17.20 -14.85 0.86
C LEU A 249 -16.81 -14.74 -0.64
N LYS A 250 -15.54 -14.55 -0.95
CA LYS A 250 -15.04 -14.56 -2.34
C LYS A 250 -14.95 -15.96 -2.94
N ASN A 251 -14.89 -16.98 -2.10
CA ASN A 251 -14.71 -18.36 -2.50
C ASN A 251 -15.95 -19.25 -2.30
N GLY A 252 -17.13 -18.65 -2.18
CA GLY A 252 -18.40 -19.38 -2.22
C GLY A 252 -19.07 -19.60 -0.89
N TYR A 253 -18.46 -19.29 0.22
CA TYR A 253 -18.98 -19.56 1.56
C TYR A 253 -19.78 -18.35 2.09
N ALA A 254 -21.03 -18.25 1.64
CA ALA A 254 -21.89 -17.08 1.96
C ALA A 254 -22.26 -16.99 3.44
N ASP A 255 -22.21 -18.09 4.17
CA ASP A 255 -22.63 -18.20 5.59
C ASP A 255 -21.47 -18.15 6.56
N VAL A 256 -20.26 -17.95 6.07
CA VAL A 256 -19.07 -17.95 6.90
C VAL A 256 -19.20 -17.02 8.11
N ARG A 257 -18.81 -17.52 9.25
CA ARG A 257 -18.69 -16.75 10.49
C ARG A 257 -17.34 -17.03 11.13
N VAL A 258 -16.56 -15.99 11.33
CA VAL A 258 -15.39 -16.07 12.19
C VAL A 258 -15.83 -15.80 13.62
N ILE A 259 -15.98 -16.88 14.39
CA ILE A 259 -16.62 -16.88 15.72
C ILE A 259 -15.72 -16.16 16.73
N THR A 260 -14.45 -16.54 16.79
CA THR A 260 -13.48 -15.96 17.72
C THR A 260 -12.10 -15.78 17.07
N GLY A 261 -11.33 -14.84 17.60
CA GLY A 261 -9.90 -14.71 17.41
C GLY A 261 -9.26 -14.52 18.77
N ASN A 262 -9.01 -15.64 19.46
CA ASN A 262 -8.47 -15.62 20.81
C ASN A 262 -6.96 -15.64 20.78
N ALA A 263 -6.34 -14.78 21.60
CA ALA A 263 -4.90 -14.76 21.81
C ALA A 263 -4.61 -15.13 23.27
N GLU A 264 -3.85 -16.18 23.46
CA GLU A 264 -3.42 -16.67 24.76
C GLU A 264 -1.93 -16.38 24.93
N LEU A 265 -1.59 -15.67 26.00
CA LEU A 265 -0.19 -15.43 26.35
C LEU A 265 0.43 -16.70 26.93
N ASP A 266 1.59 -17.09 26.43
CA ASP A 266 2.36 -18.22 27.00
C ASP A 266 2.65 -17.97 28.48
N ARG A 267 2.66 -19.03 29.28
CA ARG A 267 2.91 -18.96 30.73
C ARG A 267 4.25 -18.29 31.05
N GLY A 268 5.24 -18.40 30.17
CA GLY A 268 6.54 -17.74 30.28
C GLY A 268 6.53 -16.27 29.84
N GLY A 269 5.40 -15.73 29.38
CA GLY A 269 5.30 -14.34 28.88
C GLY A 269 6.03 -14.09 27.55
N SER A 270 6.53 -15.12 26.89
CA SER A 270 7.44 -15.00 25.74
C SER A 270 6.72 -14.80 24.40
N GLY A 271 5.41 -15.08 24.32
CA GLY A 271 4.65 -14.93 23.08
C GLY A 271 3.18 -15.30 23.17
N PHE A 272 2.45 -15.00 22.10
CA PHE A 272 1.04 -15.30 21.94
C PHE A 272 0.80 -16.53 21.06
N PHE A 273 -0.17 -17.34 21.46
CA PHE A 273 -0.82 -18.34 20.63
C PHE A 273 -2.16 -17.77 20.18
N VAL A 274 -2.34 -17.55 18.87
CA VAL A 274 -3.57 -16.98 18.32
C VAL A 274 -4.38 -18.09 17.67
N THR A 275 -5.65 -18.24 18.09
CA THR A 275 -6.55 -19.24 17.54
C THR A 275 -7.78 -18.56 16.94
N TYR A 276 -8.00 -18.75 15.64
CA TYR A 276 -9.21 -18.32 14.93
C TYR A 276 -10.17 -19.50 14.81
N THR A 277 -11.39 -19.34 15.33
CA THR A 277 -12.45 -20.34 15.18
C THR A 277 -13.40 -19.90 14.07
N ILE A 278 -13.57 -20.74 13.07
CA ILE A 278 -14.32 -20.46 11.86
C ILE A 278 -15.47 -21.48 11.72
N ASP A 279 -16.64 -20.96 11.42
CA ASP A 279 -17.77 -21.74 10.91
C ASP A 279 -17.91 -21.39 9.43
N GLU A 280 -17.46 -22.29 8.55
CA GLU A 280 -17.40 -22.02 7.12
C GLU A 280 -18.77 -21.93 6.45
N GLY A 281 -19.75 -22.66 7.01
CA GLY A 281 -21.02 -22.88 6.33
C GLY A 281 -20.86 -23.79 5.09
N GLU A 282 -21.85 -23.72 4.21
CA GLU A 282 -21.88 -24.51 2.97
C GLU A 282 -21.39 -23.72 1.78
N LEU A 283 -20.90 -24.42 0.76
CA LEU A 283 -20.47 -23.83 -0.51
C LEU A 283 -21.71 -23.50 -1.36
N TYR A 284 -21.83 -22.25 -1.77
CA TYR A 284 -22.90 -21.74 -2.62
C TYR A 284 -22.43 -21.46 -4.04
N THR A 285 -23.35 -21.58 -4.99
CA THR A 285 -23.21 -21.12 -6.37
C THR A 285 -24.24 -20.05 -6.68
N PHE A 286 -24.00 -19.24 -7.70
CA PHE A 286 -25.03 -18.34 -8.18
C PHE A 286 -26.17 -19.15 -8.85
N GLY A 287 -27.40 -18.90 -8.40
CA GLY A 287 -28.61 -19.40 -9.03
C GLY A 287 -28.98 -18.60 -10.27
N ASP A 288 -30.26 -18.29 -10.42
CA ASP A 288 -30.72 -17.44 -11.51
C ASP A 288 -30.27 -15.98 -11.28
N VAL A 289 -29.74 -15.34 -12.34
CA VAL A 289 -29.27 -13.95 -12.29
C VAL A 289 -30.11 -13.14 -13.27
N ARG A 290 -30.86 -12.18 -12.73
CA ARG A 290 -31.80 -11.33 -13.48
C ARG A 290 -31.47 -9.87 -13.31
N ILE A 291 -31.81 -9.09 -14.34
CA ILE A 291 -31.83 -7.63 -14.26
C ILE A 291 -33.28 -7.21 -14.49
N GLU A 292 -33.79 -6.37 -13.61
CA GLU A 292 -35.12 -5.74 -13.74
C GLU A 292 -34.94 -4.23 -13.78
N SER A 293 -35.66 -3.56 -14.65
CA SER A 293 -35.60 -2.10 -14.76
C SER A 293 -36.98 -1.48 -14.60
N ALA A 294 -37.07 -0.51 -13.72
CA ALA A 294 -38.23 0.38 -13.62
C ALA A 294 -38.18 1.52 -14.65
N LEU A 295 -37.05 1.68 -15.37
CA LEU A 295 -36.84 2.72 -16.38
C LEU A 295 -37.26 2.18 -17.75
N PRO A 296 -38.31 2.75 -18.41
CA PRO A 296 -38.86 2.20 -19.66
C PRO A 296 -37.88 2.11 -20.84
N SER A 297 -36.90 3.02 -20.86
CA SER A 297 -35.91 3.08 -21.94
C SER A 297 -34.70 2.14 -21.75
N ILE A 298 -34.59 1.51 -20.58
CA ILE A 298 -33.51 0.60 -20.25
C ILE A 298 -33.96 -0.82 -20.53
N GLN A 299 -33.30 -1.47 -21.50
CA GLN A 299 -33.53 -2.87 -21.83
C GLN A 299 -32.55 -3.75 -21.04
N PRO A 300 -33.00 -4.53 -20.05
CA PRO A 300 -32.12 -5.33 -19.18
C PRO A 300 -31.23 -6.30 -19.92
N GLU A 301 -31.69 -6.82 -21.07
CA GLU A 301 -30.97 -7.81 -21.88
C GLU A 301 -29.61 -7.30 -22.37
N ASN A 302 -29.50 -5.97 -22.65
CA ASN A 302 -28.27 -5.37 -23.15
C ASN A 302 -27.13 -5.37 -22.13
N PHE A 303 -27.44 -5.56 -20.86
CA PHE A 303 -26.47 -5.49 -19.74
C PHE A 303 -26.09 -6.87 -19.21
N ARG A 304 -26.73 -7.95 -19.67
CA ARG A 304 -26.44 -9.31 -19.19
C ARG A 304 -24.98 -9.73 -19.43
N GLY A 305 -24.40 -9.34 -20.55
CA GLY A 305 -22.99 -9.62 -20.86
C GLY A 305 -21.98 -8.91 -19.96
N ASP A 306 -22.43 -7.90 -19.23
CA ASP A 306 -21.58 -7.07 -18.39
C ASP A 306 -21.53 -7.52 -16.94
N LEU A 307 -22.41 -8.43 -16.55
CA LEU A 307 -22.44 -9.01 -15.23
C LEU A 307 -21.25 -9.95 -15.02
N LEU A 308 -20.59 -9.81 -13.88
CA LEU A 308 -19.58 -10.74 -13.42
C LEU A 308 -20.19 -11.95 -12.70
N THR A 309 -21.46 -11.85 -12.31
CA THR A 309 -22.23 -12.91 -11.67
C THR A 309 -22.94 -13.73 -12.74
N THR A 310 -22.57 -15.01 -12.89
CA THR A 310 -23.14 -15.92 -13.87
C THR A 310 -23.76 -17.13 -13.16
N SER A 311 -24.94 -17.56 -13.61
CA SER A 311 -25.61 -18.76 -13.06
C SER A 311 -24.71 -19.99 -13.14
N GLY A 312 -24.67 -20.78 -12.05
CA GLY A 312 -23.83 -21.97 -11.90
C GLY A 312 -22.37 -21.71 -11.47
N GLN A 313 -21.91 -20.47 -11.51
CA GLN A 313 -20.58 -20.09 -11.03
C GLN A 313 -20.54 -20.08 -9.49
N ILE A 314 -19.39 -20.40 -8.90
CA ILE A 314 -19.18 -20.30 -7.46
C ILE A 314 -19.50 -18.88 -7.00
N TYR A 315 -20.27 -18.76 -5.92
CA TYR A 315 -20.64 -17.48 -5.33
C TYR A 315 -19.40 -16.65 -4.96
N ASN A 316 -19.44 -15.39 -5.32
CA ASN A 316 -18.39 -14.45 -4.99
C ASN A 316 -19.01 -13.08 -4.71
N ALA A 317 -18.98 -12.67 -3.45
CA ALA A 317 -19.58 -11.40 -3.02
C ALA A 317 -19.00 -10.20 -3.78
N SER A 318 -17.69 -10.20 -4.09
CA SER A 318 -17.06 -9.08 -4.80
C SER A 318 -17.54 -8.94 -6.24
N TYR A 319 -18.07 -10.01 -6.87
CA TYR A 319 -18.64 -9.93 -8.21
C TYR A 319 -19.97 -9.19 -8.23
N ILE A 320 -20.72 -9.27 -7.11
CA ILE A 320 -21.97 -8.52 -6.95
C ILE A 320 -21.67 -7.03 -6.95
N ASP A 321 -20.74 -6.58 -6.10
CA ASP A 321 -20.36 -5.17 -5.99
C ASP A 321 -19.84 -4.60 -7.31
N LYS A 322 -18.95 -5.34 -7.98
CA LYS A 322 -18.41 -4.95 -9.29
C LYS A 322 -19.48 -4.93 -10.40
N SER A 323 -20.44 -5.84 -10.34
CA SER A 323 -21.58 -5.85 -11.28
C SER A 323 -22.47 -4.64 -11.07
N ILE A 324 -22.74 -4.26 -9.81
CA ILE A 324 -23.48 -3.04 -9.46
C ILE A 324 -22.75 -1.81 -9.99
N GLU A 325 -21.44 -1.71 -9.73
CA GLU A 325 -20.62 -0.58 -10.19
C GLU A 325 -20.69 -0.44 -11.72
N LYS A 326 -20.49 -1.55 -12.44
CA LYS A 326 -20.50 -1.57 -13.90
C LYS A 326 -21.87 -1.23 -14.48
N LEU A 327 -22.95 -1.83 -13.94
CA LEU A 327 -24.32 -1.53 -14.35
C LEU A 327 -24.67 -0.05 -14.11
N THR A 328 -24.33 0.48 -12.92
CA THR A 328 -24.64 1.88 -12.59
C THR A 328 -23.93 2.85 -13.54
N LEU A 329 -22.67 2.55 -13.86
CA LEU A 329 -21.90 3.38 -14.80
C LEU A 329 -22.53 3.38 -16.18
N GLN A 330 -22.85 2.21 -16.73
CA GLN A 330 -23.43 2.06 -18.04
C GLN A 330 -24.82 2.69 -18.16
N VAL A 331 -25.67 2.52 -17.14
CA VAL A 331 -26.98 3.15 -17.09
C VAL A 331 -26.86 4.68 -17.03
N SER A 332 -25.85 5.17 -16.30
CA SER A 332 -25.55 6.62 -16.28
C SER A 332 -25.10 7.14 -17.66
N GLU A 333 -24.29 6.38 -18.38
CA GLU A 333 -23.84 6.73 -19.74
C GLU A 333 -24.99 6.74 -20.77
N GLN A 334 -26.05 5.95 -20.52
CA GLN A 334 -27.27 5.97 -21.35
C GLN A 334 -28.23 7.15 -21.02
N GLY A 335 -27.80 8.10 -20.20
CA GLY A 335 -28.56 9.29 -19.87
C GLY A 335 -29.40 9.21 -18.59
N PHE A 336 -29.17 8.21 -17.73
CA PHE A 336 -29.85 8.04 -16.44
C PHE A 336 -28.89 8.21 -15.25
N PRO A 337 -28.34 9.40 -15.04
CA PRO A 337 -27.30 9.65 -14.04
C PRO A 337 -27.78 9.47 -12.59
N PHE A 338 -29.10 9.46 -12.37
CA PHE A 338 -29.72 9.26 -11.05
C PHE A 338 -30.13 7.82 -10.78
N ALA A 339 -29.95 6.92 -11.75
CA ALA A 339 -30.33 5.52 -11.59
C ALA A 339 -29.59 4.88 -10.41
N ARG A 340 -30.28 4.01 -9.69
CA ARG A 340 -29.72 3.19 -8.62
C ARG A 340 -29.88 1.74 -8.99
N VAL A 341 -28.79 0.98 -8.86
CA VAL A 341 -28.81 -0.47 -8.99
C VAL A 341 -28.77 -1.09 -7.60
N ARG A 342 -29.76 -1.89 -7.27
CA ARG A 342 -29.84 -2.59 -6.00
C ARG A 342 -29.86 -4.10 -6.22
N PRO A 343 -28.99 -4.85 -5.54
CA PRO A 343 -29.04 -6.29 -5.59
C PRO A 343 -30.08 -6.81 -4.62
N ARG A 344 -30.86 -7.75 -5.04
CA ARG A 344 -31.70 -8.59 -4.19
C ARG A 344 -31.21 -10.02 -4.32
N ALA A 345 -30.81 -10.61 -3.22
CA ALA A 345 -30.33 -11.98 -3.17
C ALA A 345 -31.41 -12.87 -2.54
N ASP A 346 -31.83 -13.90 -3.24
CA ASP A 346 -32.73 -14.94 -2.77
C ASP A 346 -31.93 -16.23 -2.61
N ARG A 347 -31.81 -16.66 -1.35
CA ARG A 347 -31.01 -17.82 -0.98
C ARG A 347 -31.88 -19.07 -0.89
N ASN A 348 -31.42 -20.14 -1.55
CA ASN A 348 -32.00 -21.47 -1.45
C ASN A 348 -30.99 -22.42 -0.79
N GLU A 349 -31.27 -22.79 0.47
CA GLU A 349 -30.38 -23.68 1.24
C GLU A 349 -30.42 -25.12 0.71
N ALA A 350 -31.56 -25.58 0.22
CA ALA A 350 -31.69 -26.94 -0.27
C ALA A 350 -30.88 -27.20 -1.56
N SER A 351 -30.84 -26.23 -2.47
CA SER A 351 -30.05 -26.30 -3.70
C SER A 351 -28.66 -25.69 -3.57
N ARG A 352 -28.35 -25.06 -2.43
CA ARG A 352 -27.09 -24.30 -2.19
C ARG A 352 -26.84 -23.24 -3.25
N THR A 353 -27.90 -22.53 -3.65
CA THR A 353 -27.82 -21.48 -4.67
C THR A 353 -28.27 -20.14 -4.12
N ILE A 354 -27.65 -19.08 -4.63
CA ILE A 354 -28.04 -17.69 -4.36
C ILE A 354 -28.43 -17.06 -5.67
N SER A 355 -29.75 -16.87 -5.88
CA SER A 355 -30.27 -16.16 -7.05
C SER A 355 -30.20 -14.66 -6.84
N LEU A 356 -29.84 -13.91 -7.88
CA LEU A 356 -29.67 -12.46 -7.79
C LEU A 356 -30.62 -11.75 -8.75
N THR A 357 -31.28 -10.73 -8.25
CA THR A 357 -32.02 -9.78 -9.06
C THR A 357 -31.44 -8.39 -8.87
N TYR A 358 -30.87 -7.82 -9.93
CA TYR A 358 -30.42 -6.44 -9.96
C TYR A 358 -31.58 -5.54 -10.40
N THR A 359 -32.11 -4.76 -9.49
CA THR A 359 -33.19 -3.82 -9.78
C THR A 359 -32.62 -2.45 -10.07
N ILE A 360 -32.95 -1.91 -11.24
CA ILE A 360 -32.57 -0.57 -11.70
C ILE A 360 -33.76 0.37 -11.49
N ASP A 361 -33.64 1.28 -10.53
CA ASP A 361 -34.67 2.27 -10.17
C ASP A 361 -34.22 3.68 -10.52
N GLU A 362 -35.17 4.59 -10.70
CA GLU A 362 -34.87 6.03 -10.70
C GLU A 362 -34.58 6.48 -9.26
N GLY A 363 -33.37 6.94 -9.00
CA GLY A 363 -32.97 7.52 -7.72
C GLY A 363 -33.54 8.93 -7.52
N GLN A 364 -33.30 9.49 -6.34
CA GLN A 364 -33.60 10.91 -6.11
C GLN A 364 -32.76 11.78 -7.02
N ARG A 365 -33.37 12.77 -7.66
CA ARG A 365 -32.68 13.77 -8.48
C ARG A 365 -31.96 14.73 -7.55
N VAL A 366 -30.67 14.57 -7.43
CA VAL A 366 -29.81 15.40 -6.60
C VAL A 366 -28.69 15.94 -7.46
N TYR A 367 -28.50 17.26 -7.42
CA TYR A 367 -27.49 17.96 -8.23
C TYR A 367 -26.36 18.47 -7.35
N ILE A 368 -25.17 18.57 -7.92
CA ILE A 368 -24.02 19.18 -7.27
C ILE A 368 -24.17 20.68 -7.31
N GLU A 369 -24.33 21.31 -6.17
CA GLU A 369 -24.39 22.77 -6.06
C GLU A 369 -22.98 23.37 -6.16
N ARG A 370 -22.02 22.79 -5.44
CA ARG A 370 -20.64 23.27 -5.38
C ARG A 370 -19.68 22.17 -4.97
N ILE A 371 -18.47 22.24 -5.49
CA ILE A 371 -17.33 21.41 -5.10
C ILE A 371 -16.30 22.31 -4.42
N ASN A 372 -16.17 22.21 -3.10
CA ASN A 372 -15.17 22.92 -2.31
C ASN A 372 -13.92 22.08 -2.18
N VAL A 373 -12.78 22.65 -2.49
CA VAL A 373 -11.47 22.02 -2.27
C VAL A 373 -10.84 22.66 -1.05
N ILE A 374 -10.44 21.85 -0.08
CA ILE A 374 -9.94 22.30 1.23
C ILE A 374 -8.64 21.55 1.53
N GLY A 375 -7.60 22.27 2.00
CA GLY A 375 -6.35 21.69 2.43
C GLY A 375 -5.26 21.60 1.35
N ASN A 376 -5.52 22.09 0.14
CA ASN A 376 -4.56 22.18 -0.94
C ASN A 376 -3.68 23.44 -0.81
N LEU A 377 -2.60 23.34 -0.05
CA LEU A 377 -1.69 24.47 0.19
C LEU A 377 -0.68 24.68 -0.95
N ARG A 378 -0.29 23.62 -1.62
CA ARG A 378 0.70 23.61 -2.71
C ARG A 378 0.06 23.27 -4.06
N THR A 379 -0.78 22.23 -4.08
CA THR A 379 -1.43 21.76 -5.30
C THR A 379 -2.49 22.76 -5.74
N LYS A 380 -2.44 23.18 -6.99
CA LYS A 380 -3.40 24.12 -7.54
C LYS A 380 -4.79 23.49 -7.69
N ASP A 381 -5.83 24.28 -7.49
CA ASP A 381 -7.22 23.84 -7.49
C ASP A 381 -7.63 23.13 -8.79
N HIS A 382 -7.19 23.62 -9.95
CA HIS A 382 -7.48 22.98 -11.24
C HIS A 382 -6.93 21.56 -11.36
N VAL A 383 -5.80 21.23 -10.68
CA VAL A 383 -5.21 19.88 -10.68
C VAL A 383 -6.12 18.89 -9.96
N ILE A 384 -6.80 19.35 -8.92
CA ILE A 384 -7.75 18.55 -8.15
C ILE A 384 -9.06 18.43 -8.90
N ARG A 385 -9.62 19.55 -9.39
CA ARG A 385 -10.90 19.58 -10.09
C ARG A 385 -10.90 18.75 -11.37
N ARG A 386 -9.81 18.72 -12.13
CA ARG A 386 -9.72 17.90 -13.35
C ARG A 386 -9.84 16.40 -13.11
N GLU A 387 -9.60 15.92 -11.88
CA GLU A 387 -9.82 14.53 -11.52
C GLU A 387 -11.30 14.21 -11.23
N PHE A 388 -12.11 15.22 -10.99
CA PHE A 388 -13.56 15.09 -10.98
C PHE A 388 -14.06 15.15 -12.43
N ARG A 389 -14.76 14.11 -12.87
CA ARG A 389 -15.50 14.12 -14.15
C ARG A 389 -16.92 14.66 -13.95
N LEU A 390 -17.14 15.34 -12.82
CA LEU A 390 -18.38 15.98 -12.41
C LEU A 390 -18.06 17.45 -12.16
N VAL A 391 -18.97 18.31 -12.60
CA VAL A 391 -18.88 19.75 -12.35
C VAL A 391 -20.11 20.24 -11.58
N GLU A 392 -20.04 21.46 -11.09
CA GLU A 392 -21.20 22.11 -10.46
C GLU A 392 -22.38 22.20 -11.45
N GLY A 393 -23.55 21.76 -11.00
CA GLY A 393 -24.77 21.64 -11.81
C GLY A 393 -25.05 20.23 -12.32
N ASP A 394 -24.05 19.33 -12.31
CA ASP A 394 -24.23 17.94 -12.72
C ASP A 394 -25.06 17.14 -11.71
N ALA A 395 -25.59 16.03 -12.20
CA ALA A 395 -26.22 15.02 -11.36
C ALA A 395 -25.22 14.42 -10.38
N PHE A 396 -25.58 14.37 -9.11
CA PHE A 396 -24.76 13.72 -8.09
C PHE A 396 -24.77 12.19 -8.28
N ASN A 397 -23.62 11.64 -8.58
CA ASN A 397 -23.39 10.22 -8.68
C ASN A 397 -22.30 9.78 -7.69
N PRO A 398 -22.62 8.99 -6.64
CA PRO A 398 -21.64 8.60 -5.61
C PRO A 398 -20.50 7.76 -6.17
N LEU A 399 -20.73 6.94 -7.21
CA LEU A 399 -19.68 6.13 -7.82
C LEU A 399 -18.66 6.99 -8.56
N MET A 400 -19.13 8.02 -9.28
CA MET A 400 -18.24 8.97 -9.96
C MET A 400 -17.40 9.78 -8.96
N VAL A 401 -17.99 10.12 -7.81
CA VAL A 401 -17.28 10.80 -6.71
C VAL A 401 -16.23 9.88 -6.11
N GLU A 402 -16.56 8.60 -5.86
CA GLU A 402 -15.59 7.62 -5.32
C GLU A 402 -14.47 7.33 -6.34
N ALA A 403 -14.79 7.27 -7.63
CA ALA A 403 -13.80 7.15 -8.69
C ALA A 403 -12.88 8.37 -8.75
N ALA A 404 -13.41 9.59 -8.54
CA ALA A 404 -12.61 10.81 -8.45
C ALA A 404 -11.68 10.78 -7.23
N LYS A 405 -12.19 10.33 -6.08
CA LYS A 405 -11.38 10.13 -4.86
C LYS A 405 -10.23 9.16 -5.11
N LYS A 406 -10.48 8.01 -5.74
CA LYS A 406 -9.44 7.03 -6.12
C LYS A 406 -8.40 7.63 -7.07
N ARG A 407 -8.83 8.43 -8.06
CA ARG A 407 -7.90 9.14 -8.97
C ARG A 407 -7.02 10.12 -8.22
N LEU A 408 -7.59 10.93 -7.34
CA LEU A 408 -6.82 11.86 -6.50
C LEU A 408 -5.80 11.12 -5.60
N GLN A 409 -6.20 10.00 -4.98
CA GLN A 409 -5.29 9.16 -4.21
C GLN A 409 -4.17 8.60 -5.10
N GLY A 410 -4.51 8.20 -6.33
CA GLY A 410 -3.57 7.68 -7.33
C GLY A 410 -2.51 8.68 -7.80
N LEU A 411 -2.74 9.99 -7.66
CA LEU A 411 -1.73 11.01 -7.97
C LEU A 411 -0.50 10.91 -7.04
N GLY A 412 -0.69 10.41 -5.81
CA GLY A 412 0.38 10.34 -4.82
C GLY A 412 0.80 11.69 -4.24
N PHE A 413 -0.05 12.74 -4.37
CA PHE A 413 0.19 14.08 -3.84
C PHE A 413 -0.37 14.25 -2.42
N PHE A 414 -1.28 13.38 -2.03
CA PHE A 414 -2.06 13.49 -0.81
C PHE A 414 -1.86 12.26 0.08
N LYS A 415 -1.63 12.49 1.37
CA LYS A 415 -1.61 11.48 2.41
C LYS A 415 -3.03 10.96 2.72
N ALA A 416 -4.02 11.88 2.68
CA ALA A 416 -5.42 11.55 2.86
C ALA A 416 -6.28 12.37 1.89
N VAL A 417 -7.33 11.73 1.38
CA VAL A 417 -8.37 12.35 0.53
C VAL A 417 -9.71 11.91 1.08
N GLU A 418 -10.49 12.86 1.56
CA GLU A 418 -11.87 12.63 2.00
C GLU A 418 -12.82 13.49 1.19
N VAL A 419 -13.94 12.92 0.75
CA VAL A 419 -15.00 13.65 0.08
C VAL A 419 -16.25 13.55 0.93
N LYS A 420 -16.63 14.67 1.57
CA LYS A 420 -17.80 14.77 2.44
C LYS A 420 -18.95 15.41 1.67
N ARG A 421 -20.12 14.83 1.85
CA ARG A 421 -21.36 15.36 1.31
C ARG A 421 -22.07 16.18 2.36
N ARG A 422 -22.38 17.43 2.03
CA ARG A 422 -23.26 18.31 2.84
C ARG A 422 -24.56 18.63 2.10
N ALA A 423 -25.63 18.92 2.82
CA ALA A 423 -26.85 19.46 2.23
C ALA A 423 -26.55 20.82 1.60
N GLY A 424 -27.07 21.05 0.40
CA GLY A 424 -27.03 22.34 -0.28
C GLY A 424 -28.16 23.28 0.17
N ALA A 425 -28.34 24.37 -0.59
CA ALA A 425 -29.35 25.37 -0.33
C ALA A 425 -30.80 24.86 -0.54
N ALA A 426 -30.98 23.78 -1.32
CA ALA A 426 -32.27 23.15 -1.57
C ALA A 426 -32.18 21.64 -1.32
N ALA A 427 -33.32 20.99 -1.14
CA ALA A 427 -33.40 19.56 -0.82
C ALA A 427 -32.85 18.65 -1.93
N ASP A 428 -32.83 19.15 -3.19
CA ASP A 428 -32.26 18.48 -4.36
C ASP A 428 -30.81 18.90 -4.66
N ARG A 429 -30.14 19.59 -3.74
CA ARG A 429 -28.78 20.10 -3.90
C ARG A 429 -27.84 19.51 -2.86
N VAL A 430 -26.60 19.26 -3.29
CA VAL A 430 -25.52 18.81 -2.41
C VAL A 430 -24.25 19.61 -2.67
N VAL A 431 -23.52 19.87 -1.59
CA VAL A 431 -22.17 20.43 -1.64
C VAL A 431 -21.19 19.30 -1.35
N LEU A 432 -20.17 19.19 -2.18
CA LEU A 432 -19.07 18.25 -1.98
C LEU A 432 -17.88 18.99 -1.39
N ASP A 433 -17.47 18.62 -0.19
CA ASP A 433 -16.25 19.13 0.43
C ASP A 433 -15.15 18.09 0.24
N VAL A 434 -14.16 18.45 -0.57
CA VAL A 434 -12.97 17.62 -0.86
C VAL A 434 -11.88 18.05 0.11
N GLU A 435 -11.74 17.30 1.20
CA GLU A 435 -10.73 17.56 2.23
C GLU A 435 -9.45 16.78 1.90
N LEU A 436 -8.35 17.50 1.81
CA LEU A 436 -7.06 16.98 1.37
C LEU A 436 -6.00 17.21 2.45
N VAL A 437 -5.16 16.20 2.66
CA VAL A 437 -3.94 16.34 3.44
C VAL A 437 -2.78 16.09 2.50
N GLU A 438 -2.03 17.13 2.15
CA GLU A 438 -0.91 17.03 1.23
C GLU A 438 0.27 16.29 1.86
N GLN A 439 1.06 15.63 1.01
CA GLN A 439 2.33 15.01 1.38
C GLN A 439 3.45 15.54 0.48
N PRO A 440 4.73 15.42 0.88
CA PRO A 440 5.86 15.72 0.01
C PRO A 440 5.79 14.94 -1.31
N THR A 441 5.93 15.62 -2.44
CA THR A 441 5.91 15.04 -3.79
C THR A 441 7.29 14.92 -4.42
N GLY A 442 8.27 15.58 -3.80
CA GLY A 442 9.68 15.49 -4.14
C GLY A 442 10.32 14.27 -3.50
N GLU A 443 11.10 13.53 -4.29
CA GLU A 443 11.79 12.31 -3.90
C GLU A 443 13.24 12.39 -4.34
N LEU A 444 14.16 12.17 -3.41
CA LEU A 444 15.58 11.96 -3.69
C LEU A 444 15.88 10.47 -3.47
N SER A 445 16.30 9.78 -4.54
CA SER A 445 16.56 8.35 -4.50
C SER A 445 18.04 8.09 -4.83
N PHE A 446 18.63 7.17 -4.06
CA PHE A 446 19.97 6.63 -4.29
C PHE A 446 19.83 5.12 -4.54
N GLY A 447 20.43 4.66 -5.62
CA GLY A 447 20.52 3.24 -5.97
C GLY A 447 21.98 2.81 -6.06
N ALA A 448 22.27 1.63 -5.55
CA ALA A 448 23.55 0.97 -5.76
C ALA A 448 23.28 -0.52 -6.05
N GLY A 449 24.01 -1.09 -6.98
CA GLY A 449 23.84 -2.47 -7.37
C GLY A 449 25.08 -3.05 -8.01
N TYR A 450 25.02 -4.33 -8.32
CA TYR A 450 26.06 -5.02 -9.05
C TYR A 450 25.41 -5.89 -10.13
N SER A 451 25.99 -5.88 -11.32
CA SER A 451 25.61 -6.75 -12.42
C SER A 451 26.84 -7.40 -13.03
N THR A 452 26.74 -8.68 -13.35
CA THR A 452 27.82 -9.41 -14.04
C THR A 452 28.14 -8.85 -15.41
N SER A 453 27.22 -8.08 -16.02
CA SER A 453 27.38 -7.49 -17.35
C SER A 453 27.90 -6.05 -17.36
N GLU A 454 27.73 -5.30 -16.25
CA GLU A 454 28.11 -3.87 -16.17
C GLU A 454 28.95 -3.55 -14.92
N GLY A 455 29.25 -4.54 -14.06
CA GLY A 455 29.99 -4.34 -12.83
C GLY A 455 29.16 -3.62 -11.76
N VAL A 456 29.79 -2.77 -10.97
CA VAL A 456 29.14 -1.92 -9.97
C VAL A 456 28.32 -0.85 -10.68
N ILE A 457 27.06 -0.70 -10.26
CA ILE A 457 26.13 0.28 -10.80
C ILE A 457 25.73 1.21 -9.65
N GLY A 458 25.74 2.51 -9.91
CA GLY A 458 25.22 3.53 -9.01
C GLY A 458 24.24 4.44 -9.72
N ASP A 459 23.18 4.84 -9.06
CA ASP A 459 22.28 5.85 -9.57
C ASP A 459 21.80 6.81 -8.48
N VAL A 460 21.59 8.05 -8.88
CA VAL A 460 21.00 9.11 -8.08
C VAL A 460 19.89 9.73 -8.90
N SER A 461 18.70 9.89 -8.32
CA SER A 461 17.63 10.58 -9.02
C SER A 461 16.87 11.52 -8.10
N VAL A 462 16.57 12.70 -8.64
CA VAL A 462 15.64 13.67 -8.05
C VAL A 462 14.39 13.65 -8.88
N THR A 463 13.27 13.39 -8.24
CA THR A 463 11.95 13.33 -8.88
C THR A 463 10.99 14.27 -8.17
N GLU A 464 10.35 15.17 -8.91
CA GLU A 464 9.22 15.96 -8.42
C GLU A 464 7.97 15.57 -9.21
N ARG A 465 6.92 15.13 -8.52
CA ARG A 465 5.69 14.64 -9.14
C ARG A 465 4.63 15.71 -9.31
N ASN A 466 4.77 16.80 -8.58
CA ASN A 466 3.83 17.93 -8.57
C ASN A 466 4.57 19.27 -8.67
N LEU A 467 5.34 19.45 -9.73
CA LEU A 467 6.21 20.61 -9.92
C LEU A 467 5.37 21.90 -9.84
N LEU A 468 5.75 22.77 -8.91
CA LEU A 468 5.08 24.06 -8.64
C LEU A 468 3.56 23.94 -8.39
N GLY A 469 3.09 22.77 -7.97
CA GLY A 469 1.68 22.49 -7.70
C GLY A 469 0.82 22.29 -8.96
N ASN A 470 1.41 22.20 -10.15
CA ASN A 470 0.68 22.04 -11.42
C ASN A 470 0.39 20.56 -11.77
N GLY A 471 0.80 19.59 -10.95
CA GLY A 471 0.69 18.18 -11.27
C GLY A 471 1.63 17.73 -12.38
N GLN A 472 2.67 18.52 -12.67
CA GLN A 472 3.69 18.24 -13.66
C GLN A 472 4.79 17.35 -13.06
N PHE A 473 5.32 16.46 -13.87
CA PHE A 473 6.39 15.54 -13.46
C PHE A 473 7.73 16.04 -13.98
N LEU A 474 8.71 16.13 -13.10
CA LEU A 474 10.12 16.41 -13.44
C LEU A 474 11.01 15.36 -12.78
N ARG A 475 11.95 14.80 -13.57
CA ARG A 475 12.93 13.86 -13.05
C ARG A 475 14.30 14.13 -13.66
N LEU A 476 15.29 14.26 -12.81
CA LEU A 476 16.70 14.20 -13.18
C LEU A 476 17.29 12.89 -12.63
N LYS A 477 17.85 12.07 -13.52
CA LYS A 477 18.53 10.83 -13.15
C LYS A 477 19.97 10.85 -13.65
N LEU A 478 20.90 10.53 -12.75
CA LEU A 478 22.30 10.25 -13.02
C LEU A 478 22.53 8.77 -12.75
N SER A 479 23.07 8.05 -13.70
CA SER A 479 23.42 6.64 -13.50
C SER A 479 24.81 6.35 -14.08
N GLY A 480 25.59 5.54 -13.36
CA GLY A 480 26.92 5.16 -13.74
C GLY A 480 27.24 3.71 -13.45
N SER A 481 28.05 3.09 -14.31
CA SER A 481 28.68 1.79 -14.10
C SER A 481 30.09 1.84 -14.62
N LEU A 482 30.84 0.74 -14.57
CA LEU A 482 32.16 0.65 -15.18
C LEU A 482 32.13 0.87 -16.71
N ASP A 483 31.00 0.48 -17.34
CA ASP A 483 30.83 0.50 -18.78
C ASP A 483 29.90 1.60 -19.30
N ARG A 484 29.25 2.36 -18.43
CA ARG A 484 28.23 3.33 -18.85
C ARG A 484 28.11 4.51 -17.88
N PHE A 485 28.00 5.70 -18.44
CA PHE A 485 27.56 6.89 -17.73
C PHE A 485 26.37 7.49 -18.46
N GLN A 486 25.31 7.87 -17.73
CA GLN A 486 24.08 8.37 -18.31
C GLN A 486 23.46 9.46 -17.45
N VAL A 487 23.02 10.53 -18.10
CA VAL A 487 22.24 11.62 -17.50
C VAL A 487 20.93 11.73 -18.26
N ASP A 488 19.81 11.68 -17.54
CA ASP A 488 18.47 11.84 -18.10
C ASP A 488 17.72 12.94 -17.36
N LEU A 489 17.20 13.91 -18.07
CA LEU A 489 16.24 14.89 -17.61
C LEU A 489 14.92 14.67 -18.33
N SER A 490 13.86 14.46 -17.59
CA SER A 490 12.52 14.15 -18.12
C SER A 490 11.50 15.08 -17.52
N PHE A 491 10.75 15.77 -18.37
CA PHE A 491 9.60 16.59 -17.98
C PHE A 491 8.34 16.05 -18.64
N THR A 492 7.22 16.03 -17.91
CA THR A 492 5.92 15.63 -18.46
C THR A 492 4.79 16.48 -17.87
N GLU A 493 3.99 17.09 -18.73
CA GLU A 493 2.67 17.64 -18.41
C GLU A 493 1.62 16.57 -18.73
N PRO A 494 0.96 15.95 -17.74
CA PRO A 494 0.04 14.84 -17.99
C PRO A 494 -1.32 15.28 -18.58
N ARG A 495 -1.63 16.57 -18.54
CA ARG A 495 -2.88 17.16 -19.03
C ARG A 495 -2.62 18.38 -19.90
N PHE A 496 -1.86 18.20 -20.95
CA PHE A 496 -1.47 19.29 -21.84
C PHE A 496 -2.69 19.98 -22.47
N LEU A 497 -2.78 21.28 -22.29
CA LEU A 497 -3.92 22.11 -22.70
C LEU A 497 -5.26 21.66 -22.06
N ASP A 498 -5.20 21.19 -20.81
CA ASP A 498 -6.34 20.64 -20.05
C ASP A 498 -7.07 19.47 -20.73
N ARG A 499 -6.42 18.84 -21.72
CA ARG A 499 -6.93 17.68 -22.43
C ARG A 499 -6.34 16.38 -21.85
N ASN A 500 -6.98 15.26 -22.14
CA ASN A 500 -6.43 13.93 -21.83
C ASN A 500 -5.29 13.57 -22.79
N LEU A 501 -4.24 14.37 -22.74
CA LEU A 501 -3.07 14.31 -23.59
C LEU A 501 -1.85 14.62 -22.73
N ALA A 502 -0.91 13.68 -22.63
CA ALA A 502 0.37 13.94 -22.00
C ALA A 502 1.38 14.52 -23.01
N ALA A 503 2.04 15.60 -22.64
CA ALA A 503 3.12 16.16 -23.43
C ALA A 503 4.38 16.29 -22.57
N GLY A 504 5.55 16.08 -23.17
CA GLY A 504 6.79 16.13 -22.42
C GLY A 504 8.01 16.28 -23.29
N PHE A 505 9.13 16.50 -22.65
CA PHE A 505 10.42 16.46 -23.30
C PHE A 505 11.42 15.69 -22.45
N ASP A 506 12.41 15.10 -23.11
CA ASP A 506 13.55 14.46 -22.48
C ASP A 506 14.82 15.09 -23.04
N LEU A 507 15.82 15.27 -22.16
CA LEU A 507 17.21 15.54 -22.54
C LEU A 507 18.06 14.42 -21.99
N PHE A 508 18.95 13.90 -22.81
CA PHE A 508 19.76 12.78 -22.39
C PHE A 508 21.20 12.92 -22.87
N TYR A 509 22.09 12.42 -22.04
CA TYR A 509 23.51 12.20 -22.35
C TYR A 509 23.87 10.76 -21.95
N LYS A 510 24.47 10.02 -22.83
CA LYS A 510 24.87 8.63 -22.58
C LYS A 510 26.25 8.37 -23.19
N ASP A 511 27.17 7.91 -22.36
CA ASP A 511 28.50 7.45 -22.75
C ASP A 511 28.64 5.96 -22.46
N VAL A 512 29.05 5.16 -23.41
CA VAL A 512 29.14 3.69 -23.31
C VAL A 512 30.51 3.23 -23.70
N ASN A 513 31.13 2.46 -22.84
CA ASN A 513 32.38 1.75 -23.07
C ASN A 513 32.09 0.32 -23.55
N ALA A 514 32.20 0.08 -24.81
CA ALA A 514 32.08 -1.24 -25.45
C ALA A 514 33.43 -1.82 -25.90
N LEU A 515 34.54 -1.38 -25.30
CA LEU A 515 35.91 -1.82 -25.69
C LEU A 515 36.09 -3.33 -25.51
N SER A 516 35.46 -3.94 -24.49
CA SER A 516 35.57 -5.38 -24.25
C SER A 516 34.69 -6.25 -25.16
N THR A 517 33.67 -5.68 -25.81
CA THR A 517 32.72 -6.42 -26.66
C THR A 517 32.82 -6.09 -28.14
N SER A 518 33.19 -4.84 -28.47
CA SER A 518 33.15 -4.31 -29.84
C SER A 518 34.25 -3.30 -30.14
N SER A 519 35.27 -3.16 -29.25
CA SER A 519 36.50 -2.36 -29.42
C SER A 519 36.32 -0.85 -29.69
N TYR A 520 35.23 -0.25 -29.20
CA TYR A 520 34.96 1.18 -29.30
C TYR A 520 34.29 1.76 -28.05
N LYS A 521 34.29 3.09 -27.93
CA LYS A 521 33.37 3.84 -27.08
C LYS A 521 32.37 4.63 -27.92
N SER A 522 31.19 4.84 -27.39
CA SER A 522 30.16 5.64 -28.05
C SER A 522 29.55 6.65 -27.11
N ARG A 523 29.26 7.82 -27.64
CA ARG A 523 28.55 8.90 -26.96
C ARG A 523 27.28 9.21 -27.73
N LYS A 524 26.20 9.38 -26.99
CA LYS A 524 24.91 9.82 -27.51
C LYS A 524 24.37 10.94 -26.66
N GLU A 525 24.11 12.09 -27.28
CA GLU A 525 23.49 13.23 -26.61
C GLU A 525 22.33 13.76 -27.44
N GLY A 526 21.28 14.26 -26.79
CA GLY A 526 20.14 14.72 -27.54
C GLY A 526 18.93 15.05 -26.70
N GLY A 527 17.82 15.28 -27.41
CA GLY A 527 16.53 15.54 -26.82
C GLY A 527 15.39 14.88 -27.58
N SER A 528 14.27 14.71 -26.90
CA SER A 528 13.07 14.16 -27.48
C SER A 528 11.85 14.95 -27.00
N LEU A 529 10.91 15.23 -27.90
CA LEU A 529 9.58 15.74 -27.59
C LEU A 529 8.60 14.56 -27.64
N ARG A 530 7.72 14.45 -26.66
CA ARG A 530 6.80 13.32 -26.52
C ARG A 530 5.35 13.78 -26.42
N LEU A 531 4.46 13.02 -27.05
CA LEU A 531 3.01 13.13 -26.91
C LEU A 531 2.44 11.75 -26.60
N GLY A 532 1.57 11.67 -25.60
CA GLY A 532 0.94 10.42 -25.18
C GLY A 532 -0.58 10.56 -25.16
N PHE A 533 -1.28 9.64 -25.85
CA PHE A 533 -2.72 9.64 -26.00
C PHE A 533 -3.31 8.35 -25.44
N PRO A 534 -4.14 8.38 -24.40
CA PRO A 534 -4.94 7.22 -24.04
C PRO A 534 -6.07 7.06 -25.08
N ILE A 535 -6.04 5.95 -25.81
CA ILE A 535 -7.10 5.60 -26.78
C ILE A 535 -8.26 4.92 -26.03
N SER A 536 -7.94 4.06 -25.08
CA SER A 536 -8.88 3.42 -24.18
C SER A 536 -8.23 3.20 -22.81
N GLU A 537 -8.92 2.58 -21.86
CA GLU A 537 -8.37 2.26 -20.54
C GLU A 537 -7.08 1.43 -20.61
N ASN A 538 -6.98 0.54 -21.61
CA ASN A 538 -5.87 -0.38 -21.78
C ASN A 538 -4.95 -0.04 -22.97
N ILE A 539 -5.28 0.95 -23.80
CA ILE A 539 -4.53 1.26 -25.02
C ILE A 539 -3.98 2.68 -24.97
N TRP A 540 -2.68 2.79 -25.17
CA TRP A 540 -1.95 4.05 -25.23
C TRP A 540 -1.20 4.17 -26.57
N LEU A 541 -1.29 5.35 -27.17
CA LEU A 541 -0.47 5.78 -28.32
C LEU A 541 0.54 6.78 -27.84
N ASN A 542 1.82 6.51 -28.06
CA ASN A 542 2.92 7.43 -27.79
C ASN A 542 3.57 7.81 -29.11
N THR A 543 3.80 9.09 -29.31
CA THR A 543 4.55 9.62 -30.47
C THR A 543 5.67 10.50 -29.94
N ASN A 544 6.83 10.42 -30.53
CA ASN A 544 7.98 11.23 -30.16
C ASN A 544 8.74 11.71 -31.39
N TYR A 545 9.35 12.87 -31.26
CA TYR A 545 10.37 13.38 -32.16
C TYR A 545 11.67 13.43 -31.39
N THR A 546 12.71 12.78 -31.91
CA THR A 546 14.03 12.69 -31.28
C THR A 546 15.10 13.29 -32.19
N LEU A 547 15.88 14.19 -31.64
CA LEU A 547 17.09 14.72 -32.25
C LEU A 547 18.29 14.30 -31.39
N SER A 548 19.22 13.55 -31.95
CA SER A 548 20.39 13.07 -31.20
C SER A 548 21.65 13.14 -32.03
N TYR A 549 22.75 13.44 -31.37
CA TYR A 549 24.09 13.39 -31.93
C TYR A 549 24.79 12.16 -31.34
N ASP A 550 25.16 11.24 -32.23
CA ASP A 550 25.75 9.95 -31.89
C ASP A 550 27.18 9.91 -32.42
N ASP A 551 28.19 9.72 -31.56
CA ASP A 551 29.63 9.67 -31.91
C ASP A 551 30.24 8.32 -31.49
N LEU A 552 30.88 7.67 -32.41
CA LEU A 552 31.71 6.49 -32.20
C LEU A 552 33.18 6.91 -32.16
N TYR A 553 33.78 6.78 -30.98
CA TYR A 553 35.09 7.31 -30.69
C TYR A 553 35.99 6.31 -29.92
N GLN A 554 37.19 6.67 -29.66
CA GLN A 554 38.20 5.88 -28.91
C GLN A 554 38.27 4.41 -29.35
N ILE A 555 38.59 4.23 -30.63
CA ILE A 555 38.78 2.91 -31.25
C ILE A 555 40.24 2.51 -31.08
N ASP A 556 40.48 1.28 -30.63
CA ASP A 556 41.84 0.68 -30.74
C ASP A 556 42.00 0.10 -32.13
N ALA A 557 42.55 0.89 -33.05
CA ALA A 557 42.73 0.50 -34.44
C ALA A 557 43.64 -0.73 -34.62
N THR A 558 44.37 -1.12 -33.59
CA THR A 558 45.29 -2.30 -33.66
C THR A 558 44.55 -3.59 -33.34
N THR A 559 43.48 -3.53 -32.54
CA THR A 559 42.71 -4.69 -32.12
C THR A 559 41.30 -4.74 -32.71
N ALA A 560 40.72 -3.58 -33.08
CA ALA A 560 39.36 -3.49 -33.56
C ALA A 560 39.15 -4.08 -34.95
N SER A 561 37.94 -4.56 -35.20
CA SER A 561 37.45 -4.96 -36.52
C SER A 561 37.52 -3.77 -37.49
N ARG A 562 37.79 -4.05 -38.74
CA ARG A 562 37.79 -3.05 -39.83
C ARG A 562 36.46 -2.31 -39.92
N ALA A 563 35.33 -3.00 -39.71
CA ALA A 563 34.01 -2.40 -39.68
C ALA A 563 33.86 -1.33 -38.57
N VAL A 564 34.45 -1.56 -37.39
CA VAL A 564 34.48 -0.59 -36.30
C VAL A 564 35.34 0.61 -36.63
N VAL A 565 36.51 0.38 -37.22
CA VAL A 565 37.41 1.46 -37.62
C VAL A 565 36.76 2.36 -38.68
N GLU A 566 36.07 1.79 -39.65
CA GLU A 566 35.39 2.53 -40.72
C GLU A 566 34.12 3.25 -40.23
N ALA A 567 33.48 2.73 -39.17
CA ALA A 567 32.31 3.36 -38.54
C ALA A 567 32.66 4.55 -37.63
N LYS A 568 33.96 4.89 -37.48
CA LYS A 568 34.39 6.02 -36.64
C LYS A 568 33.75 7.32 -37.10
N GLY A 569 33.23 8.06 -36.16
CA GLY A 569 32.73 9.43 -36.40
C GLY A 569 31.34 9.65 -35.81
N ALA A 570 30.90 10.86 -36.01
CA ALA A 570 29.68 11.34 -35.45
C ALA A 570 28.62 11.56 -36.54
N ALA A 571 27.35 11.45 -36.16
CA ALA A 571 26.22 11.76 -37.03
C ALA A 571 25.02 12.26 -36.25
N LEU A 572 24.26 13.15 -36.90
CA LEU A 572 23.03 13.69 -36.39
C LEU A 572 21.86 12.80 -36.81
N THR A 573 21.15 12.24 -35.85
CA THR A 573 19.93 11.45 -36.06
C THR A 573 18.71 12.32 -35.74
N SER A 574 17.80 12.46 -36.70
CA SER A 574 16.50 13.11 -36.55
C SER A 574 15.42 12.11 -36.90
N ALA A 575 14.59 11.70 -35.91
CA ALA A 575 13.67 10.60 -36.06
C ALA A 575 12.29 10.91 -35.44
N ILE A 576 11.25 10.45 -36.10
CA ILE A 576 9.88 10.41 -35.57
C ILE A 576 9.61 8.95 -35.17
N GLY A 577 9.23 8.75 -33.91
CA GLY A 577 8.83 7.47 -33.34
C GLY A 577 7.34 7.46 -33.01
N THR A 578 6.74 6.28 -33.12
CA THR A 578 5.39 6.04 -32.63
C THR A 578 5.31 4.63 -32.04
N ALA A 579 4.57 4.47 -30.95
CA ALA A 579 4.37 3.19 -30.30
C ALA A 579 2.95 3.05 -29.75
N ILE A 580 2.33 1.90 -29.98
CA ILE A 580 1.05 1.52 -29.42
C ILE A 580 1.32 0.49 -28.32
N THR A 581 0.75 0.74 -27.14
CA THR A 581 0.86 -0.16 -25.97
C THR A 581 -0.53 -0.62 -25.57
N TYR A 582 -0.71 -1.94 -25.41
CA TYR A 582 -1.89 -2.58 -24.80
C TYR A 582 -1.50 -3.26 -23.52
N ASP A 583 -2.10 -2.88 -22.39
CA ASP A 583 -1.72 -3.38 -21.07
C ASP A 583 -2.97 -3.74 -20.25
N THR A 584 -3.15 -5.04 -19.98
CA THR A 584 -4.21 -5.60 -19.15
C THR A 584 -3.68 -6.29 -17.89
N ARG A 585 -2.40 -6.06 -17.54
CA ARG A 585 -1.79 -6.68 -16.37
C ARG A 585 -2.48 -6.23 -15.10
N ASN A 586 -2.70 -7.15 -14.19
CA ASN A 586 -3.33 -6.87 -12.90
C ASN A 586 -2.45 -6.02 -11.97
N HIS A 587 -1.13 -6.04 -12.16
CA HIS A 587 -0.18 -5.24 -11.40
C HIS A 587 1.02 -4.83 -12.28
N PRO A 588 1.41 -3.53 -12.33
CA PRO A 588 2.46 -3.08 -13.25
C PRO A 588 3.87 -3.60 -12.89
N LYS A 589 4.17 -3.79 -11.60
CA LYS A 589 5.50 -4.22 -11.13
C LYS A 589 5.60 -5.74 -10.92
N ASN A 590 4.55 -6.39 -10.45
CA ASN A 590 4.54 -7.81 -10.10
C ASN A 590 3.31 -8.53 -10.66
N PRO A 591 3.17 -8.60 -11.99
CA PRO A 591 2.01 -9.19 -12.63
C PRO A 591 2.02 -10.71 -12.50
N ASN A 592 0.85 -11.28 -12.20
CA ASN A 592 0.61 -12.72 -12.30
C ASN A 592 -0.51 -13.07 -13.28
N ARG A 593 -1.20 -12.07 -13.82
CA ARG A 593 -2.27 -12.24 -14.81
C ARG A 593 -2.30 -11.06 -15.78
N GLY A 594 -2.66 -11.33 -17.04
CA GLY A 594 -2.87 -10.33 -18.07
C GLY A 594 -1.80 -10.32 -19.15
N ILE A 595 -1.94 -9.40 -20.07
CA ILE A 595 -1.11 -9.32 -21.28
C ILE A 595 -0.58 -7.90 -21.38
N TYR A 596 0.65 -7.77 -21.81
CA TYR A 596 1.29 -6.54 -22.23
C TYR A 596 1.80 -6.70 -23.66
N LEU A 597 1.38 -5.83 -24.57
CA LEU A 597 1.84 -5.79 -25.95
C LEU A 597 2.28 -4.35 -26.25
N GLN A 598 3.44 -4.23 -26.90
CA GLN A 598 3.92 -2.95 -27.41
C GLN A 598 4.48 -3.16 -28.80
N VAL A 599 4.08 -2.31 -29.75
CA VAL A 599 4.62 -2.26 -31.10
C VAL A 599 4.97 -0.83 -31.40
N GLY A 600 6.20 -0.60 -31.86
CA GLY A 600 6.72 0.71 -32.20
C GLY A 600 7.43 0.75 -33.53
N ALA A 601 7.40 1.91 -34.16
CA ALA A 601 8.11 2.23 -35.39
C ALA A 601 8.83 3.56 -35.23
N ASP A 602 10.10 3.61 -35.65
CA ASP A 602 10.90 4.83 -35.75
C ASP A 602 11.27 5.07 -37.21
N PHE A 603 11.05 6.29 -37.68
CA PHE A 603 11.44 6.77 -38.99
C PHE A 603 12.51 7.86 -38.85
N ALA A 604 13.76 7.56 -39.16
CA ALA A 604 14.85 8.50 -39.15
C ALA A 604 15.11 9.03 -40.57
N GLY A 605 15.43 10.31 -40.68
CA GLY A 605 15.68 10.99 -41.96
C GLY A 605 14.78 12.21 -42.17
N VAL A 606 14.17 12.71 -41.12
CA VAL A 606 13.43 13.99 -41.13
C VAL A 606 14.41 15.14 -40.93
N GLY A 607 15.41 15.25 -41.80
CA GLY A 607 16.64 16.01 -41.57
C GLY A 607 17.71 15.16 -40.86
N GLY A 608 18.94 15.69 -40.69
CA GLY A 608 20.07 14.97 -40.12
C GLY A 608 20.77 14.06 -41.13
N ASP A 609 21.76 13.28 -40.64
CA ASP A 609 22.66 12.50 -41.46
C ASP A 609 22.22 11.05 -41.64
N VAL A 610 21.23 10.58 -40.86
CA VAL A 610 20.93 9.16 -40.72
C VAL A 610 19.54 8.85 -41.23
N GLN A 611 19.44 7.80 -42.05
CA GLN A 611 18.18 7.38 -42.71
C GLN A 611 17.92 5.90 -42.45
N TYR A 612 16.92 5.58 -41.64
CA TYR A 612 16.44 4.22 -41.39
C TYR A 612 14.96 4.17 -41.02
N VAL A 613 14.37 3.00 -41.19
CA VAL A 613 13.09 2.59 -40.59
C VAL A 613 13.41 1.46 -39.64
N ARG A 614 12.92 1.60 -38.39
CA ARG A 614 13.05 0.60 -37.33
C ARG A 614 11.68 0.19 -36.86
N LEU A 615 11.41 -1.11 -36.84
CA LEU A 615 10.22 -1.73 -36.26
C LEU A 615 10.65 -2.56 -35.05
N GLN A 616 9.90 -2.44 -33.94
CA GLN A 616 10.14 -3.21 -32.73
C GLN A 616 8.80 -3.64 -32.12
N GLY A 617 8.77 -4.85 -31.55
CA GLY A 617 7.61 -5.36 -30.84
C GLY A 617 8.03 -6.16 -29.62
N GLU A 618 7.23 -6.05 -28.57
CA GLU A 618 7.35 -6.86 -27.36
C GLU A 618 5.95 -7.32 -26.91
N GLY A 619 5.83 -8.61 -26.62
CA GLY A 619 4.66 -9.21 -25.99
C GLY A 619 5.07 -9.92 -24.72
N ARG A 620 4.28 -9.75 -23.65
CA ARG A 620 4.40 -10.50 -22.38
C ARG A 620 3.03 -11.00 -21.98
N GLY A 621 2.93 -12.28 -21.65
CA GLY A 621 1.72 -12.91 -21.13
C GLY A 621 1.99 -13.50 -19.75
N TYR A 622 1.04 -13.32 -18.85
CA TYR A 622 1.09 -13.82 -17.48
C TYR A 622 -0.15 -14.68 -17.24
N TYR A 623 0.06 -15.93 -16.90
CA TYR A 623 -1.01 -16.88 -16.65
C TYR A 623 -0.80 -17.57 -15.29
N PRO A 624 -1.71 -17.41 -14.32
CA PRO A 624 -1.63 -18.11 -13.05
C PRO A 624 -2.02 -19.59 -13.28
N ILE A 625 -1.04 -20.49 -13.15
CA ILE A 625 -1.29 -21.94 -13.17
C ILE A 625 -2.01 -22.33 -11.88
N THR A 626 -1.54 -21.76 -10.76
CA THR A 626 -2.16 -21.79 -9.44
C THR A 626 -2.11 -20.40 -8.84
N GLU A 627 -2.68 -20.19 -7.66
CA GLU A 627 -2.59 -18.89 -6.97
C GLU A 627 -1.13 -18.45 -6.73
N LYS A 628 -0.22 -19.40 -6.56
CA LYS A 628 1.20 -19.15 -6.23
C LYS A 628 2.17 -19.41 -7.40
N ILE A 629 1.73 -20.11 -8.45
CA ILE A 629 2.59 -20.47 -9.59
C ILE A 629 2.13 -19.71 -10.81
N THR A 630 3.04 -18.93 -11.41
CA THR A 630 2.76 -18.11 -12.58
C THR A 630 3.61 -18.54 -13.76
N PHE A 631 2.97 -18.80 -14.89
CA PHE A 631 3.64 -18.93 -16.17
C PHE A 631 3.81 -17.54 -16.78
N VAL A 632 5.02 -17.26 -17.29
CA VAL A 632 5.36 -16.02 -17.98
C VAL A 632 5.88 -16.36 -19.36
N GLY A 633 5.19 -15.90 -20.39
CA GLY A 633 5.66 -15.94 -21.77
C GLY A 633 6.11 -14.55 -22.20
N ARG A 634 7.26 -14.45 -22.85
CA ARG A 634 7.78 -13.19 -23.43
C ARG A 634 8.24 -13.45 -24.84
N VAL A 635 7.90 -12.55 -25.74
CA VAL A 635 8.43 -12.51 -27.11
C VAL A 635 8.84 -11.08 -27.41
N VAL A 636 10.01 -10.90 -27.98
CA VAL A 636 10.51 -9.59 -28.40
C VAL A 636 11.19 -9.73 -29.76
N GLY A 637 11.00 -8.75 -30.62
CA GLY A 637 11.68 -8.74 -31.93
C GLY A 637 11.79 -7.34 -32.48
N GLY A 638 12.68 -7.19 -33.45
CA GLY A 638 12.86 -5.94 -34.16
C GLY A 638 13.63 -6.11 -35.45
N GLN A 639 13.35 -5.19 -36.35
CA GLN A 639 14.03 -5.08 -37.64
C GLN A 639 14.35 -3.60 -37.90
N ILE A 640 15.50 -3.35 -38.49
CA ILE A 640 15.94 -2.03 -38.92
C ILE A 640 16.48 -2.11 -40.31
N GLU A 641 16.05 -1.20 -41.19
CA GLU A 641 16.53 -1.10 -42.57
C GLU A 641 16.84 0.36 -42.93
N GLY A 642 17.94 0.55 -43.61
CA GLY A 642 18.30 1.84 -44.18
C GLY A 642 17.46 2.17 -45.43
N TRP A 643 17.23 3.44 -45.67
CA TRP A 643 16.52 3.90 -46.88
C TRP A 643 17.31 5.01 -47.58
N GLY A 644 16.89 5.45 -48.74
CA GLY A 644 17.57 6.53 -49.49
C GLY A 644 18.98 6.17 -49.97
N GLY A 645 19.32 4.87 -50.01
CA GLY A 645 20.66 4.41 -50.43
C GLY A 645 21.69 4.36 -49.29
N GLN A 646 21.27 4.69 -48.07
CA GLN A 646 22.08 4.57 -46.86
C GLN A 646 21.94 3.19 -46.22
N ASP A 647 23.04 2.67 -45.71
CA ASP A 647 23.05 1.50 -44.84
C ASP A 647 22.89 1.91 -43.38
N VAL A 648 22.41 0.95 -42.55
CA VAL A 648 22.28 1.11 -41.12
C VAL A 648 23.66 1.19 -40.49
N ARG A 649 23.92 2.23 -39.71
CA ARG A 649 25.21 2.43 -39.02
C ARG A 649 25.39 1.37 -37.91
N LEU A 650 26.63 1.07 -37.58
CA LEU A 650 27.03 0.13 -36.54
C LEU A 650 26.35 0.44 -35.20
N LEU A 651 26.24 1.73 -34.82
CA LEU A 651 25.58 2.16 -33.57
C LEU A 651 24.06 1.94 -33.53
N ASP A 652 23.40 1.80 -34.68
CA ASP A 652 21.95 1.64 -34.80
C ASP A 652 21.50 0.18 -34.89
N LEU A 653 22.46 -0.76 -35.10
CA LEU A 653 22.21 -2.20 -35.16
C LEU A 653 21.84 -2.79 -33.80
N TYR A 654 21.25 -3.98 -33.81
CA TYR A 654 20.87 -4.69 -32.60
C TYR A 654 21.99 -5.54 -32.03
N TYR A 655 22.33 -5.30 -30.77
CA TYR A 655 23.26 -6.10 -29.97
C TYR A 655 22.46 -6.81 -28.88
N LYS A 656 22.48 -8.13 -28.86
CA LYS A 656 21.74 -8.94 -27.89
C LYS A 656 22.64 -9.99 -27.24
N GLY A 657 22.19 -10.50 -26.09
CA GLY A 657 22.90 -11.49 -25.30
C GLY A 657 22.11 -11.88 -24.07
N GLY A 658 22.78 -12.03 -22.95
CA GLY A 658 22.21 -12.55 -21.71
C GLY A 658 21.03 -11.79 -21.12
N GLU A 659 20.72 -10.56 -21.53
CA GLU A 659 19.49 -9.86 -21.17
C GLU A 659 18.26 -10.32 -21.95
N THR A 660 18.51 -10.99 -23.07
CA THR A 660 17.46 -11.39 -24.01
C THR A 660 17.37 -12.91 -24.11
N VAL A 661 18.51 -13.60 -24.15
CA VAL A 661 18.67 -15.06 -24.12
C VAL A 661 19.70 -15.37 -23.04
N ARG A 662 19.27 -15.84 -21.87
CA ARG A 662 20.14 -16.16 -20.73
C ARG A 662 21.09 -17.30 -21.09
N GLY A 663 22.24 -17.39 -20.45
CA GLY A 663 23.30 -18.33 -20.81
C GLY A 663 24.32 -17.77 -21.81
N PHE A 664 24.07 -16.56 -22.34
CA PHE A 664 25.00 -15.84 -23.21
C PHE A 664 25.48 -14.56 -22.52
N ASP A 665 26.65 -14.08 -22.91
CA ASP A 665 27.27 -12.85 -22.41
C ASP A 665 26.59 -11.60 -23.01
N LYS A 666 26.94 -10.42 -22.51
CA LYS A 666 26.56 -9.13 -23.11
C LYS A 666 27.02 -9.06 -24.57
N SER A 667 26.13 -8.74 -25.50
CA SER A 667 26.37 -8.82 -26.94
C SER A 667 26.96 -10.18 -27.38
N GLY A 668 26.59 -11.25 -26.67
CA GLY A 668 27.16 -12.59 -26.82
C GLY A 668 26.67 -13.35 -28.06
N ILE A 669 25.56 -12.93 -28.67
CA ILE A 669 24.96 -13.55 -29.85
C ILE A 669 24.93 -12.57 -31.02
N GLY A 670 25.01 -13.10 -32.25
CA GLY A 670 24.86 -12.34 -33.49
C GLY A 670 26.13 -12.09 -34.24
N PRO A 671 26.06 -11.26 -35.30
CA PRO A 671 27.17 -11.01 -36.24
C PRO A 671 28.45 -10.55 -35.56
N ARG A 672 29.56 -11.17 -35.92
CA ARG A 672 30.91 -10.91 -35.40
C ARG A 672 32.00 -10.93 -36.44
N ASP A 673 33.07 -10.28 -36.14
CA ASP A 673 34.34 -10.52 -36.81
C ASP A 673 35.05 -11.72 -36.15
N SER A 674 35.27 -12.79 -36.89
CA SER A 674 35.87 -14.02 -36.36
C SER A 674 37.32 -13.89 -35.90
N ILE A 675 38.04 -12.86 -36.37
CA ILE A 675 39.44 -12.63 -36.01
C ILE A 675 39.55 -11.76 -34.77
N THR A 676 38.81 -10.64 -34.73
CA THR A 676 38.87 -9.70 -33.60
C THR A 676 37.88 -10.06 -32.48
N THR A 677 36.93 -10.92 -32.80
CA THR A 677 35.79 -11.29 -31.93
C THR A 677 34.85 -10.13 -31.60
N ASP A 678 35.00 -8.97 -32.25
CA ASP A 678 34.12 -7.83 -32.07
C ASP A 678 32.67 -8.15 -32.46
N ALA A 679 31.71 -7.82 -31.60
CA ALA A 679 30.32 -7.86 -31.97
C ALA A 679 29.98 -6.70 -32.92
N LEU A 680 29.41 -7.02 -34.06
CA LEU A 680 29.08 -6.07 -35.11
C LEU A 680 27.61 -5.69 -35.19
N GLY A 681 26.74 -6.41 -34.40
CA GLY A 681 25.29 -6.20 -34.36
C GLY A 681 24.56 -6.74 -35.61
N GLY A 682 23.27 -6.87 -35.54
CA GLY A 682 22.44 -7.34 -36.64
C GLY A 682 21.27 -6.42 -36.93
N LYS A 683 20.74 -6.45 -38.15
CA LYS A 683 19.54 -5.69 -38.56
C LYS A 683 18.27 -6.28 -38.02
N THR A 684 18.24 -7.59 -37.75
CA THR A 684 17.06 -8.33 -37.27
C THR A 684 17.42 -9.08 -36.00
N PHE A 685 16.51 -9.04 -35.05
CA PHE A 685 16.55 -9.90 -33.87
C PHE A 685 15.17 -10.38 -33.48
N TRP A 686 15.14 -11.52 -32.85
CA TRP A 686 13.99 -11.98 -32.10
C TRP A 686 14.45 -12.81 -30.90
N ALA A 687 13.63 -12.84 -29.87
CA ALA A 687 13.84 -13.72 -28.73
C ALA A 687 12.51 -14.07 -28.09
N SER A 688 12.44 -15.26 -27.50
CA SER A 688 11.31 -15.75 -26.74
C SER A 688 11.79 -16.36 -25.43
N THR A 689 10.98 -16.20 -24.39
CA THR A 689 11.17 -16.76 -23.07
C THR A 689 9.90 -17.46 -22.62
N ALA A 690 10.04 -18.68 -22.12
CA ALA A 690 9.03 -19.36 -21.34
C ALA A 690 9.55 -19.57 -19.94
N GLU A 691 8.87 -19.03 -18.91
CA GLU A 691 9.33 -19.05 -17.53
C GLU A 691 8.18 -19.44 -16.61
N ILE A 692 8.44 -20.34 -15.65
CA ILE A 692 7.53 -20.68 -14.57
C ILE A 692 8.12 -20.13 -13.27
N ARG A 693 7.36 -19.27 -12.61
CA ARG A 693 7.70 -18.70 -11.31
C ARG A 693 6.92 -19.41 -10.22
N PHE A 694 7.58 -19.72 -9.13
CA PHE A 694 6.99 -20.45 -8.01
C PHE A 694 7.61 -19.99 -6.67
N PRO A 695 6.90 -20.11 -5.54
CA PRO A 695 7.44 -19.82 -4.23
C PRO A 695 8.56 -20.83 -3.90
N LEU A 696 9.62 -20.35 -3.27
CA LEU A 696 10.70 -21.23 -2.85
C LEU A 696 10.25 -22.05 -1.61
N PRO A 697 10.40 -23.38 -1.61
CA PRO A 697 10.06 -24.19 -0.45
C PRO A 697 10.93 -23.76 0.76
N PHE A 698 10.34 -23.75 1.94
CA PHE A 698 10.97 -23.37 3.21
C PHE A 698 11.30 -21.89 3.39
N ILE A 699 11.06 -21.05 2.40
CA ILE A 699 11.24 -19.60 2.48
C ILE A 699 9.86 -18.95 2.60
N PRO A 700 9.61 -18.14 3.65
CA PRO A 700 8.35 -17.42 3.79
C PRO A 700 8.09 -16.46 2.62
N ASP A 701 6.83 -16.42 2.14
CA ASP A 701 6.44 -15.59 0.99
C ASP A 701 6.68 -14.09 1.25
N GLU A 702 6.64 -13.67 2.53
CA GLU A 702 6.85 -12.27 2.93
C GLU A 702 8.27 -11.76 2.67
N LEU A 703 9.24 -12.65 2.52
CA LEU A 703 10.60 -12.26 2.11
C LEU A 703 10.66 -11.83 0.64
N GLY A 704 9.59 -12.06 -0.12
CA GLY A 704 9.53 -11.69 -1.52
C GLY A 704 10.50 -12.48 -2.40
N MET A 705 10.91 -13.69 -1.97
CA MET A 705 11.78 -14.57 -2.75
C MET A 705 10.95 -15.59 -3.53
N SER A 706 11.30 -15.79 -4.78
CA SER A 706 10.67 -16.79 -5.64
C SER A 706 11.72 -17.51 -6.50
N GLY A 707 11.44 -18.76 -6.84
CA GLY A 707 12.19 -19.54 -7.80
C GLY A 707 11.63 -19.34 -9.21
N ALA A 708 12.47 -19.52 -10.21
CA ALA A 708 12.06 -19.59 -11.59
C ALA A 708 12.80 -20.71 -12.31
N VAL A 709 12.12 -21.40 -13.23
CA VAL A 709 12.73 -22.22 -14.25
C VAL A 709 12.34 -21.69 -15.62
N PHE A 710 13.25 -21.69 -16.55
CA PHE A 710 13.04 -21.03 -17.83
C PHE A 710 13.73 -21.72 -19.00
N ALA A 711 13.19 -21.46 -20.16
CA ALA A 711 13.79 -21.75 -21.46
C ALA A 711 13.74 -20.50 -22.33
N ASP A 712 14.86 -20.13 -22.90
CA ASP A 712 14.98 -19.00 -23.81
C ASP A 712 15.40 -19.48 -25.20
N ALA A 713 14.93 -18.75 -26.21
CA ALA A 713 15.36 -18.95 -27.60
C ALA A 713 15.49 -17.59 -28.28
N GLY A 714 16.44 -17.42 -29.19
CA GLY A 714 16.56 -16.19 -29.94
C GLY A 714 17.67 -16.21 -30.97
N SER A 715 17.67 -15.20 -31.84
CA SER A 715 18.70 -14.98 -32.85
C SER A 715 18.88 -13.50 -33.12
N VAL A 716 20.08 -13.13 -33.55
CA VAL A 716 20.40 -11.83 -34.11
C VAL A 716 21.21 -12.08 -35.41
N PHE A 717 20.79 -11.49 -36.49
CA PHE A 717 21.40 -11.72 -37.79
C PHE A 717 21.19 -10.51 -38.72
N GLY A 718 21.78 -10.62 -39.93
CA GLY A 718 21.74 -9.58 -40.94
C GLY A 718 22.71 -8.44 -40.60
N ALA A 719 24.00 -8.68 -40.65
CA ALA A 719 24.97 -7.62 -40.57
C ALA A 719 24.74 -6.60 -41.70
N GLY A 720 24.87 -5.30 -41.39
CA GLY A 720 24.81 -4.27 -42.43
C GLY A 720 25.86 -4.47 -43.54
N LYS A 721 25.80 -3.71 -44.62
CA LYS A 721 26.89 -3.68 -45.61
C LYS A 721 28.11 -3.12 -44.92
N LEU A 722 28.92 -4.02 -44.44
CA LEU A 722 30.27 -3.66 -43.97
C LEU A 722 31.11 -3.39 -45.20
N ALA A 723 31.76 -2.26 -45.24
CA ALA A 723 32.41 -1.70 -46.46
C ALA A 723 33.36 -2.67 -47.18
N THR A 724 33.85 -3.67 -46.50
CA THR A 724 34.64 -4.76 -47.07
C THR A 724 34.41 -6.06 -46.31
N SER A 725 33.32 -6.77 -46.61
CA SER A 725 33.21 -8.15 -46.11
C SER A 725 34.00 -9.11 -46.98
N LEU A 726 34.95 -9.80 -46.39
CA LEU A 726 35.64 -10.90 -47.06
C LEU A 726 34.75 -12.12 -47.00
N ASN A 727 34.29 -12.59 -48.17
CA ASN A 727 33.43 -13.78 -48.24
C ASN A 727 34.21 -15.00 -47.72
N ASN A 728 33.65 -15.66 -46.71
CA ASN A 728 34.22 -16.81 -46.02
C ASN A 728 33.96 -18.13 -46.76
N ALA A 729 33.62 -18.09 -48.07
CA ALA A 729 33.26 -19.26 -48.88
C ALA A 729 34.27 -20.41 -48.88
N ASN A 730 35.52 -20.17 -48.42
CA ASN A 730 36.58 -21.16 -48.43
C ASN A 730 37.40 -21.24 -47.14
N ASN A 731 36.90 -20.86 -45.96
CA ASN A 731 37.68 -20.81 -44.70
C ASN A 731 39.02 -19.99 -44.82
N ALA A 732 39.08 -19.06 -45.74
CA ALA A 732 40.30 -18.31 -46.05
C ALA A 732 40.50 -17.03 -45.26
N CYS A 733 39.61 -16.76 -44.29
CA CYS A 733 39.78 -15.65 -43.35
C CYS A 733 40.91 -15.96 -42.35
N VAL A 734 42.09 -15.55 -42.69
CA VAL A 734 43.25 -15.65 -41.79
C VAL A 734 43.67 -14.26 -41.32
N THR A 735 44.37 -14.18 -40.22
CA THR A 735 44.83 -12.95 -39.56
C THR A 735 45.55 -11.95 -40.51
N ARG A 736 46.14 -12.43 -41.62
CA ARG A 736 46.76 -11.58 -42.65
C ARG A 736 45.79 -10.67 -43.39
N LEU A 737 44.50 -11.07 -43.49
CA LEU A 737 43.49 -10.33 -44.27
C LEU A 737 42.76 -9.28 -43.45
N ARG A 738 43.03 -9.19 -42.15
CA ARG A 738 42.41 -8.21 -41.24
C ARG A 738 42.49 -6.77 -41.73
N ALA A 739 43.61 -6.37 -42.27
CA ALA A 739 43.81 -5.03 -42.82
C ALA A 739 43.04 -4.78 -44.12
N GLN A 740 42.54 -5.84 -44.79
CA GLN A 740 41.88 -5.79 -46.09
C GLN A 740 40.34 -5.85 -45.96
N GLY A 741 39.82 -6.37 -44.88
CA GLY A 741 38.38 -6.48 -44.70
C GLY A 741 37.95 -7.16 -43.40
N VAL A 742 36.67 -7.45 -43.27
CA VAL A 742 36.03 -8.07 -42.12
C VAL A 742 35.81 -9.56 -42.38
N CYS A 743 36.27 -10.42 -41.49
CA CYS A 743 35.96 -11.85 -41.48
C CYS A 743 34.63 -12.09 -40.81
N LEU A 744 33.55 -11.74 -41.49
CA LEU A 744 32.18 -11.76 -40.93
C LEU A 744 31.67 -13.18 -40.69
N VAL A 745 31.23 -13.43 -39.48
CA VAL A 745 30.36 -14.56 -39.15
C VAL A 745 28.96 -13.97 -38.88
N ASP A 746 27.99 -14.31 -39.70
CA ASP A 746 26.61 -13.88 -39.60
C ASP A 746 25.70 -15.12 -39.77
N SER A 747 25.16 -15.60 -38.70
CA SER A 747 24.39 -16.84 -38.62
C SER A 747 23.02 -16.58 -38.01
N ASP A 748 21.98 -17.05 -38.68
CA ASP A 748 20.61 -17.01 -38.24
C ASP A 748 20.22 -18.19 -37.34
N ILE A 749 21.20 -18.99 -36.92
CA ILE A 749 21.01 -20.13 -36.01
C ILE A 749 20.19 -19.69 -34.80
N ILE A 750 19.21 -20.52 -34.42
CA ILE A 750 18.43 -20.35 -33.20
C ILE A 750 19.30 -20.73 -31.99
N ARG A 751 19.65 -19.75 -31.19
CA ARG A 751 20.35 -19.95 -29.91
C ARG A 751 19.29 -20.28 -28.87
N THR A 752 19.51 -21.36 -28.10
CA THR A 752 18.60 -21.79 -27.07
C THR A 752 19.34 -22.00 -25.76
N SER A 753 18.64 -21.77 -24.66
CA SER A 753 19.15 -22.06 -23.34
C SER A 753 18.03 -22.50 -22.39
N ILE A 754 18.44 -23.24 -21.35
CA ILE A 754 17.59 -23.58 -20.22
C ILE A 754 18.27 -23.16 -18.93
N GLY A 755 17.48 -22.90 -17.91
CA GLY A 755 18.07 -22.50 -16.64
C GLY A 755 17.06 -22.40 -15.51
N ALA A 756 17.62 -22.09 -14.34
CA ALA A 756 16.86 -21.78 -13.15
C ALA A 756 17.39 -20.51 -12.49
N GLY A 757 16.54 -19.82 -11.76
CA GLY A 757 16.90 -18.58 -11.10
C GLY A 757 16.19 -18.34 -9.82
N ILE A 758 16.72 -17.42 -9.03
CA ILE A 758 16.12 -16.91 -7.80
C ILE A 758 15.83 -15.43 -8.04
N LEU A 759 14.59 -15.04 -7.80
CA LEU A 759 14.14 -13.66 -7.82
C LEU A 759 13.88 -13.23 -6.38
N TRP A 760 14.36 -12.07 -6.01
CA TRP A 760 14.16 -11.52 -4.68
C TRP A 760 13.71 -10.05 -4.77
N ASN A 761 12.49 -9.77 -4.33
CA ASN A 761 12.00 -8.41 -4.14
C ASN A 761 12.56 -7.88 -2.81
N SER A 762 13.85 -7.53 -2.80
CA SER A 762 14.53 -7.06 -1.61
C SER A 762 14.11 -5.63 -1.25
N PRO A 763 14.30 -5.19 0.01
CA PRO A 763 14.10 -3.79 0.39
C PRO A 763 14.97 -2.79 -0.40
N LEU A 764 16.09 -3.27 -0.95
CA LEU A 764 17.01 -2.48 -1.78
C LEU A 764 16.64 -2.50 -3.27
N GLY A 765 15.57 -3.19 -3.63
CA GLY A 765 15.12 -3.37 -5.01
C GLY A 765 15.13 -4.81 -5.47
N PRO A 766 14.63 -5.10 -6.67
CA PRO A 766 14.57 -6.45 -7.20
C PRO A 766 15.97 -6.96 -7.58
N LEU A 767 16.30 -8.12 -7.03
CA LEU A 767 17.53 -8.87 -7.29
C LEU A 767 17.19 -10.15 -8.04
N ARG A 768 18.06 -10.55 -8.96
CA ARG A 768 17.92 -11.80 -9.70
C ARG A 768 19.27 -12.49 -9.86
N LEU A 769 19.29 -13.80 -9.59
CA LEU A 769 20.40 -14.68 -9.82
C LEU A 769 19.93 -15.81 -10.74
N ASP A 770 20.48 -15.92 -11.93
CA ASP A 770 20.16 -16.97 -12.90
C ASP A 770 21.40 -17.86 -13.15
N TYR A 771 21.16 -19.16 -13.20
CA TYR A 771 22.06 -20.13 -13.80
C TYR A 771 21.43 -20.63 -15.09
N ALA A 772 22.11 -20.44 -16.22
CA ALA A 772 21.61 -20.82 -17.52
C ALA A 772 22.69 -21.52 -18.36
N TYR A 773 22.28 -22.61 -19.01
CA TYR A 773 23.13 -23.37 -19.88
C TYR A 773 22.68 -23.21 -21.33
N ALA A 774 23.59 -22.76 -22.21
CA ALA A 774 23.34 -22.65 -23.65
C ALA A 774 23.32 -24.05 -24.29
N LEU A 775 22.16 -24.40 -24.88
CA LEU A 775 21.94 -25.69 -25.54
C LEU A 775 22.42 -25.65 -26.98
N THR A 776 22.07 -24.60 -27.71
CA THR A 776 22.50 -24.34 -29.08
C THR A 776 23.18 -23.00 -29.16
N LYS A 777 24.34 -22.96 -29.81
CA LYS A 777 25.16 -21.76 -29.97
C LYS A 777 26.01 -21.88 -31.24
N ASP A 778 26.45 -20.76 -31.77
CA ASP A 778 27.48 -20.67 -32.78
C ASP A 778 28.89 -20.77 -32.16
N ASP A 779 29.89 -21.16 -32.91
CA ASP A 779 31.29 -21.30 -32.42
C ASP A 779 31.87 -19.97 -31.89
N PHE A 780 31.42 -18.86 -32.41
CA PHE A 780 31.85 -17.51 -32.03
C PHE A 780 30.96 -16.84 -30.97
N ASP A 781 29.88 -17.48 -30.55
CA ASP A 781 29.02 -16.94 -29.48
C ASP A 781 29.75 -16.94 -28.13
N LYS A 782 29.59 -15.87 -27.36
CA LYS A 782 30.12 -15.77 -26.01
C LYS A 782 29.07 -16.17 -25.01
N THR A 783 29.38 -17.17 -24.15
CA THR A 783 28.47 -17.71 -23.15
C THR A 783 28.81 -17.21 -21.75
N GLN A 784 27.79 -17.05 -20.91
CA GLN A 784 27.89 -16.71 -19.49
C GLN A 784 26.85 -17.50 -18.72
N MET A 785 27.29 -18.52 -17.94
CA MET A 785 26.36 -19.44 -17.25
C MET A 785 25.68 -18.81 -16.03
N ILE A 786 26.41 -17.98 -15.27
CA ILE A 786 25.90 -17.35 -14.06
C ILE A 786 25.70 -15.87 -14.33
N ARG A 787 24.49 -15.41 -14.05
CA ARG A 787 24.13 -14.03 -14.17
C ARG A 787 23.51 -13.53 -12.88
N PHE A 788 24.09 -12.49 -12.32
CA PHE A 788 23.53 -11.74 -11.20
C PHE A 788 23.22 -10.32 -11.64
N GLY A 789 22.08 -9.80 -11.23
CA GLY A 789 21.71 -8.43 -11.54
C GLY A 789 20.77 -7.86 -10.47
N ALA A 790 21.05 -6.64 -10.07
CA ALA A 790 20.12 -5.77 -9.37
C ALA A 790 19.49 -4.86 -10.43
N SER A 791 18.34 -5.20 -10.96
CA SER A 791 17.74 -4.41 -12.04
C SER A 791 16.22 -4.45 -12.00
N THR A 792 15.61 -3.29 -12.16
CA THR A 792 14.16 -3.12 -12.34
C THR A 792 13.67 -3.48 -13.76
N LYS A 793 14.56 -3.92 -14.65
CA LYS A 793 14.25 -4.28 -16.04
C LYS A 793 14.22 -5.80 -16.21
N PHE A 794 13.20 -6.44 -15.68
CA PHE A 794 12.94 -7.83 -16.02
C PHE A 794 11.51 -7.98 -16.55
#